data_19c74ebc94e93ed4cca7e331a75cfc83
#
_entry.id   19c74ebc94e93ed4cca7e331a75cfc83
#
_cell.length_a   1.000
_cell.length_b   1.000
_cell.length_c   1.000
_cell.angle_alpha   90.00
_cell.angle_beta   90.00
_cell.angle_gamma   90.00
#
_symmetry.space_group_name_H-M   'P 1'
#
loop_
_entity.id
_entity.type
_entity.pdbx_description
1 polymer ?
#
loop_
_entity_poly.entity_id
_entity_poly.type
_entity_poly.pdbx_seq_one_letter_code
_entity_poly.pdbx_strand_id
1 'polypeptide(L)'
;MSTVDEQITSAAGAISQNIAALRHDRALMAQNILSQMRNLVEGVAVRAQAGRGDITFDYALVGAAISHVGSHGRLNFLSRLHKLIQISASHYTMGGDPSERLMLKYYSYLHRIRDLASNELGMAILPNLEDFPVDLDPSLREFHDKIAARIAAARTRSLTNARKSRYYIHAVRPFYSAGRIYYEVTFYNAANRVPKHDRIIGFTDIDITGQYSANLTLESDSIDVLGETMPVTIIREWEVSIRPCEFDNFARIFDHKMKVSTTSSEYRRLMEYLTSSASTLLDVVDMSDEQYAHLTAWVTQSSQRPQIFPILDRTRAIIQRKGPGANVLRYLLLRMNNQIIKWQYATEPCGRLSGLHLEWGCIPFDTMPFCTSLFGHNPRFADLAESIDTTDRVHELLARRVKTNVESRGILYTSIADLQDMGDVDELVRAYNSKLYYKHTGRTMIKDMGHVFMRDYEDGTVEIIQELQSRAGAGVPGYRTATEQGLAQTTPAPDDPVKVDALKDLFADSQVALIYGAAGTGKSTMVSLIASYFNSNNKLFLAHTHPAVDNLERRVKAQNSTFRTVRSQANRNDSTVYDVLVIDECSTVSNADLLAVLRRTKFKLLVLVGDVYQIESIQFGNWFGLARSFVPDTAAFELTTPYRTKNDDLLDLWSTVRELKDDISETLARNGYSTVLDQSLFTAQRDDEIVLCLNYDGLYGINNVNRFLQSSNPGAATVWGATVYKVGDPVLFNETNRFAPLIYNNLKGRIEKIDVTPGRIRFDVSIDRPVTAMDVDGVNLRYVGDATVQFDVYEIGNGDDDDDSWTGSVPFQVAYAVSIHKAQGLEYDSVKIVITDANGDDISHSIFYTAITRARERLSIFWTPETEHAVINSLERPVNRKDARLLANRRGLTLAP
;
A
#
# COMPACT_ATOMS: atom_id res chain seq x y z
N MET A 1 -31.83 29.63 20.95
CA MET A 1 -30.94 28.49 20.91
C MET A 1 -31.82 27.24 20.87
N SER A 2 -31.58 26.31 19.97
CA SER A 2 -32.35 25.08 19.86
C SER A 2 -32.06 24.11 21.02
N THR A 3 -33.02 23.29 21.36
CA THR A 3 -32.80 22.17 22.28
C THR A 3 -31.94 21.08 21.58
N VAL A 4 -31.35 20.17 22.35
CA VAL A 4 -30.56 19.07 21.79
C VAL A 4 -31.39 18.18 20.86
N ASP A 5 -32.66 17.90 21.27
CA ASP A 5 -33.55 17.07 20.40
C ASP A 5 -33.95 17.81 19.11
N GLU A 6 -34.12 19.15 19.15
CA GLU A 6 -34.32 19.97 17.93
C GLU A 6 -33.10 19.97 17.01
N GLN A 7 -31.89 20.02 17.59
CA GLN A 7 -30.63 19.93 16.85
C GLN A 7 -30.48 18.60 16.14
N ILE A 8 -30.74 17.47 16.83
CA ILE A 8 -30.72 16.14 16.25
C ILE A 8 -31.74 16.00 15.11
N THR A 9 -32.96 16.44 15.34
CA THR A 9 -34.06 16.35 14.36
C THR A 9 -33.75 17.20 13.11
N SER A 10 -33.22 18.40 13.29
CA SER A 10 -32.83 19.30 12.19
C SER A 10 -31.70 18.71 11.35
N ALA A 11 -30.64 18.22 11.99
CA ALA A 11 -29.52 17.60 11.30
C ALA A 11 -29.95 16.31 10.54
N ALA A 12 -30.75 15.46 11.17
CA ALA A 12 -31.27 14.23 10.54
C ALA A 12 -32.20 14.55 9.36
N GLY A 13 -33.06 15.59 9.50
CA GLY A 13 -33.94 16.07 8.44
C GLY A 13 -33.14 16.58 7.23
N ALA A 14 -32.09 17.34 7.46
CA ALA A 14 -31.20 17.83 6.39
C ALA A 14 -30.48 16.65 5.69
N ILE A 15 -30.00 15.65 6.42
CA ILE A 15 -29.42 14.43 5.83
C ILE A 15 -30.46 13.70 4.98
N SER A 16 -31.69 13.52 5.46
CA SER A 16 -32.76 12.87 4.71
C SER A 16 -33.13 13.61 3.42
N GLN A 17 -33.17 14.95 3.44
CA GLN A 17 -33.37 15.77 2.26
C GLN A 17 -32.21 15.61 1.27
N ASN A 18 -30.99 15.59 1.74
CA ASN A 18 -29.80 15.36 0.90
C ASN A 18 -29.84 13.96 0.27
N ILE A 19 -30.17 12.91 1.00
CA ILE A 19 -30.32 11.55 0.45
C ILE A 19 -31.33 11.55 -0.70
N ALA A 20 -32.46 12.22 -0.58
CA ALA A 20 -33.46 12.32 -1.64
C ALA A 20 -32.95 13.07 -2.89
N ALA A 21 -32.10 14.08 -2.71
CA ALA A 21 -31.50 14.85 -3.82
C ALA A 21 -30.38 14.09 -4.53
N LEU A 22 -29.71 13.18 -3.84
CA LEU A 22 -28.49 12.49 -4.30
C LEU A 22 -28.72 11.37 -5.31
N ARG A 23 -29.95 10.94 -5.53
CA ARG A 23 -30.28 10.00 -6.61
C ARG A 23 -29.76 10.46 -7.99
N HIS A 24 -29.38 11.74 -8.13
CA HIS A 24 -29.03 12.34 -9.41
C HIS A 24 -27.61 12.92 -9.50
N ASP A 25 -26.89 13.15 -8.38
CA ASP A 25 -25.54 13.73 -8.44
C ASP A 25 -24.68 13.35 -7.22
N ARG A 26 -23.80 12.39 -7.40
CA ARG A 26 -22.92 11.86 -6.34
C ARG A 26 -21.80 12.84 -5.93
N ALA A 27 -21.35 13.72 -6.82
CA ALA A 27 -20.19 14.59 -6.57
C ALA A 27 -20.48 15.73 -5.56
N LEU A 28 -21.71 16.21 -5.48
CA LEU A 28 -22.15 17.26 -4.54
C LEU A 28 -22.35 16.75 -3.10
N MET A 29 -22.25 15.44 -2.90
CA MET A 29 -22.58 14.77 -1.66
C MET A 29 -21.59 15.01 -0.51
N ALA A 30 -20.30 14.99 -0.81
CA ALA A 30 -19.29 14.81 0.23
C ALA A 30 -19.26 15.96 1.26
N GLN A 31 -19.43 17.21 0.84
CA GLN A 31 -19.29 18.36 1.74
C GLN A 31 -20.57 18.70 2.53
N ASN A 32 -21.73 18.67 1.90
CA ASN A 32 -22.99 19.06 2.56
C ASN A 32 -23.46 18.04 3.58
N ILE A 33 -23.30 16.74 3.29
CA ILE A 33 -23.66 15.69 4.24
C ILE A 33 -22.69 15.63 5.40
N LEU A 34 -21.38 15.78 5.20
CA LEU A 34 -20.38 15.70 6.25
C LEU A 34 -20.64 16.70 7.39
N SER A 35 -21.01 17.95 7.05
CA SER A 35 -21.33 18.98 8.05
C SER A 35 -22.58 18.59 8.86
N GLN A 36 -23.60 18.04 8.21
CA GLN A 36 -24.82 17.62 8.87
C GLN A 36 -24.64 16.32 9.68
N MET A 37 -23.81 15.41 9.20
CA MET A 37 -23.41 14.22 9.98
C MET A 37 -22.65 14.63 11.25
N ARG A 38 -21.77 15.62 11.16
CA ARG A 38 -21.08 16.16 12.33
C ARG A 38 -22.09 16.71 13.34
N ASN A 39 -23.01 17.58 12.92
CA ASN A 39 -24.05 18.15 13.76
C ASN A 39 -24.91 17.05 14.41
N LEU A 40 -25.26 15.99 13.65
CA LEU A 40 -26.02 14.87 14.17
C LEU A 40 -25.27 14.10 15.25
N VAL A 41 -24.01 13.75 15.02
CA VAL A 41 -23.17 13.00 15.98
C VAL A 41 -22.96 13.81 17.25
N GLU A 42 -22.65 15.10 17.12
CA GLU A 42 -22.45 16.00 18.26
C GLU A 42 -23.74 16.12 19.09
N GLY A 43 -24.89 16.29 18.45
CA GLY A 43 -26.19 16.32 19.11
C GLY A 43 -26.49 15.01 19.84
N VAL A 44 -26.34 13.87 19.20
CA VAL A 44 -26.58 12.56 19.81
C VAL A 44 -25.63 12.28 20.96
N ALA A 45 -24.36 12.68 20.88
CA ALA A 45 -23.40 12.52 21.96
C ALA A 45 -23.78 13.37 23.19
N VAL A 46 -24.16 14.65 22.98
CA VAL A 46 -24.63 15.53 24.07
C VAL A 46 -25.91 14.97 24.69
N ARG A 47 -26.86 14.46 23.89
CA ARG A 47 -28.09 13.83 24.36
C ARG A 47 -27.84 12.60 25.23
N ALA A 48 -26.89 11.74 24.75
CA ALA A 48 -26.52 10.53 25.49
C ALA A 48 -25.83 10.86 26.82
N GLN A 49 -24.97 11.89 26.87
CA GLN A 49 -24.34 12.32 28.12
C GLN A 49 -25.36 12.95 29.09
N ALA A 50 -26.26 13.81 28.61
CA ALA A 50 -27.19 14.55 29.42
C ALA A 50 -28.37 13.71 29.94
N GLY A 51 -28.68 12.58 29.26
CA GLY A 51 -29.81 11.73 29.56
C GLY A 51 -31.18 12.34 29.24
N ARG A 52 -31.28 13.60 28.80
CA ARG A 52 -32.49 14.33 28.44
C ARG A 52 -32.28 15.29 27.26
N GLY A 53 -33.32 15.56 26.48
CA GLY A 53 -33.23 16.31 25.22
C GLY A 53 -33.69 17.78 25.27
N ASP A 54 -34.27 18.19 26.38
CA ASP A 54 -34.83 19.54 26.62
C ASP A 54 -33.79 20.59 27.00
N ILE A 55 -32.52 20.20 27.11
CA ILE A 55 -31.41 21.15 27.38
C ILE A 55 -31.04 21.93 26.12
N THR A 56 -30.58 23.17 26.32
CA THR A 56 -30.08 23.97 25.22
C THR A 56 -28.78 23.39 24.65
N PHE A 57 -28.72 23.23 23.33
CA PHE A 57 -27.49 22.80 22.68
C PHE A 57 -26.43 23.91 22.69
N ASP A 58 -25.22 23.58 23.16
CA ASP A 58 -24.07 24.48 23.17
C ASP A 58 -22.82 23.70 22.73
N TYR A 59 -22.06 24.25 21.79
CA TYR A 59 -20.80 23.64 21.32
C TYR A 59 -19.76 23.45 22.42
N ALA A 60 -19.82 24.21 23.51
CA ALA A 60 -18.96 24.01 24.67
C ALA A 60 -19.17 22.63 25.36
N LEU A 61 -20.34 22.04 25.19
CA LEU A 61 -20.67 20.71 25.75
C LEU A 61 -20.10 19.56 24.91
N VAL A 62 -19.82 19.79 23.63
CA VAL A 62 -19.47 18.73 22.67
C VAL A 62 -18.21 17.98 23.08
N GLY A 63 -17.15 18.69 23.46
CA GLY A 63 -15.88 18.07 23.87
C GLY A 63 -16.04 17.06 25.02
N ALA A 64 -16.79 17.46 26.07
CA ALA A 64 -17.07 16.58 27.20
C ALA A 64 -18.00 15.42 26.82
N ALA A 65 -18.97 15.66 25.91
CA ALA A 65 -19.89 14.64 25.44
C ALA A 65 -19.17 13.57 24.56
N ILE A 66 -18.29 14.00 23.65
CA ILE A 66 -17.51 13.08 22.82
C ILE A 66 -16.56 12.24 23.69
N SER A 67 -15.94 12.84 24.70
CA SER A 67 -15.12 12.10 25.68
C SER A 67 -15.96 11.09 26.46
N HIS A 68 -17.16 11.49 26.91
CA HIS A 68 -18.08 10.60 27.62
C HIS A 68 -18.49 9.40 26.77
N VAL A 69 -18.97 9.60 25.52
CA VAL A 69 -19.38 8.49 24.65
C VAL A 69 -18.19 7.63 24.22
N GLY A 70 -17.00 8.20 24.11
CA GLY A 70 -15.76 7.47 23.81
C GLY A 70 -15.38 6.45 24.89
N SER A 71 -15.72 6.72 26.15
CA SER A 71 -15.47 5.82 27.29
C SER A 71 -16.62 4.88 27.62
N HIS A 72 -17.79 5.00 26.95
CA HIS A 72 -18.97 4.18 27.19
C HIS A 72 -19.17 3.17 26.05
N GLY A 73 -18.72 1.95 26.21
CA GLY A 73 -18.62 0.85 25.27
C GLY A 73 -19.60 0.83 24.09
N ARG A 74 -20.91 0.84 24.32
CA ARG A 74 -21.92 0.84 23.26
C ARG A 74 -21.97 2.15 22.45
N LEU A 75 -21.56 3.28 23.03
CA LEU A 75 -21.61 4.62 22.45
C LEU A 75 -20.29 5.04 21.80
N ASN A 76 -19.22 4.29 21.99
CA ASN A 76 -17.87 4.59 21.48
C ASN A 76 -17.85 4.84 19.96
N PHE A 77 -18.73 4.19 19.19
CA PHE A 77 -18.83 4.42 17.75
C PHE A 77 -19.15 5.88 17.39
N LEU A 78 -19.83 6.63 18.24
CA LEU A 78 -20.09 8.06 18.03
C LEU A 78 -18.78 8.87 18.06
N SER A 79 -17.91 8.61 19.02
CA SER A 79 -16.59 9.25 19.07
C SER A 79 -15.74 8.90 17.84
N ARG A 80 -15.78 7.65 17.40
CA ARG A 80 -15.07 7.21 16.18
C ARG A 80 -15.62 7.88 14.93
N LEU A 81 -16.95 7.94 14.79
CA LEU A 81 -17.56 8.65 13.67
C LEU A 81 -17.22 10.15 13.69
N HIS A 82 -17.26 10.79 14.86
CA HIS A 82 -16.87 12.20 14.99
C HIS A 82 -15.44 12.44 14.53
N LYS A 83 -14.49 11.61 14.98
CA LYS A 83 -13.08 11.65 14.51
C LYS A 83 -12.99 11.42 12.99
N LEU A 84 -13.70 10.42 12.46
CA LEU A 84 -13.72 10.12 11.02
C LEU A 84 -14.23 11.30 10.19
N ILE A 85 -15.30 11.95 10.63
CA ILE A 85 -15.87 13.12 9.96
C ILE A 85 -14.89 14.31 10.02
N GLN A 86 -14.22 14.54 11.15
CA GLN A 86 -13.19 15.59 11.26
C GLN A 86 -12.04 15.35 10.27
N ILE A 87 -11.59 14.09 10.12
CA ILE A 87 -10.57 13.69 9.16
C ILE A 87 -11.03 13.96 7.73
N SER A 88 -12.26 13.56 7.41
CA SER A 88 -12.83 13.72 6.06
C SER A 88 -13.08 15.19 5.69
N ALA A 89 -13.48 16.01 6.66
CA ALA A 89 -13.65 17.45 6.47
C ALA A 89 -12.32 18.20 6.28
N SER A 90 -11.20 17.63 6.70
CA SER A 90 -9.87 18.25 6.61
C SER A 90 -9.16 18.06 5.25
N HIS A 91 -9.85 17.69 4.19
CA HIS A 91 -9.31 17.49 2.82
C HIS A 91 -8.19 16.43 2.69
N TYR A 92 -8.06 15.53 3.67
CA TYR A 92 -6.97 14.53 3.74
C TYR A 92 -7.40 13.11 3.34
N THR A 93 -8.30 12.98 2.40
CA THR A 93 -8.67 11.68 1.82
C THR A 93 -7.57 11.05 0.96
N MET A 94 -6.48 11.75 0.70
CA MET A 94 -5.39 11.35 -0.20
C MET A 94 -4.45 10.24 0.32
N GLY A 95 -4.83 9.50 1.29
CA GLY A 95 -4.10 8.31 1.78
C GLY A 95 -5.06 7.37 2.52
N GLY A 96 -6.35 7.64 2.40
CA GLY A 96 -7.44 6.89 3.01
C GLY A 96 -8.20 6.01 2.02
N ASP A 97 -9.22 5.35 2.51
CA ASP A 97 -10.15 4.57 1.67
C ASP A 97 -10.76 5.45 0.56
N PRO A 98 -10.98 4.92 -0.65
CA PRO A 98 -11.70 5.59 -1.72
C PRO A 98 -13.05 6.16 -1.24
N SER A 99 -13.52 7.22 -1.89
CA SER A 99 -14.74 7.96 -1.50
C SER A 99 -15.97 7.06 -1.29
N GLU A 100 -16.13 6.01 -2.08
CA GLU A 100 -17.24 5.06 -1.94
C GLU A 100 -17.14 4.17 -0.69
N ARG A 101 -15.95 3.77 -0.29
CA ARG A 101 -15.74 3.03 0.98
C ARG A 101 -16.03 3.89 2.19
N LEU A 102 -15.71 5.18 2.13
CA LEU A 102 -16.11 6.14 3.15
C LEU A 102 -17.63 6.27 3.21
N MET A 103 -18.31 6.28 2.08
CA MET A 103 -19.77 6.32 2.00
C MET A 103 -20.41 5.11 2.69
N LEU A 104 -19.92 3.90 2.44
CA LEU A 104 -20.39 2.70 3.13
C LEU A 104 -20.15 2.74 4.64
N LYS A 105 -19.01 3.28 5.09
CA LYS A 105 -18.76 3.52 6.53
C LYS A 105 -19.75 4.51 7.11
N TYR A 106 -19.98 5.65 6.45
CA TYR A 106 -20.97 6.63 6.90
C TYR A 106 -22.37 6.03 6.95
N TYR A 107 -22.76 5.28 5.96
CA TYR A 107 -24.04 4.57 5.94
C TYR A 107 -24.19 3.61 7.13
N SER A 108 -23.16 2.82 7.40
CA SER A 108 -23.08 1.95 8.57
C SER A 108 -23.26 2.71 9.89
N TYR A 109 -22.58 3.83 10.03
CA TYR A 109 -22.71 4.67 11.24
C TYR A 109 -24.09 5.32 11.35
N LEU A 110 -24.67 5.79 10.25
CA LEU A 110 -26.02 6.37 10.25
C LEU A 110 -27.10 5.35 10.66
N HIS A 111 -26.97 4.09 10.23
CA HIS A 111 -27.83 3.00 10.74
C HIS A 111 -27.71 2.83 12.25
N ARG A 112 -26.48 2.79 12.77
CA ARG A 112 -26.23 2.67 14.21
C ARG A 112 -26.80 3.85 15.01
N ILE A 113 -26.68 5.07 14.46
CA ILE A 113 -27.29 6.26 15.08
C ILE A 113 -28.81 6.17 15.06
N ARG A 114 -29.42 5.75 13.93
CA ARG A 114 -30.87 5.55 13.84
C ARG A 114 -31.37 4.53 14.86
N ASP A 115 -30.68 3.40 14.98
CA ASP A 115 -31.03 2.35 15.93
C ASP A 115 -30.87 2.85 17.37
N LEU A 116 -29.82 3.57 17.71
CA LEU A 116 -29.62 4.19 19.02
C LEU A 116 -30.73 5.21 19.33
N ALA A 117 -31.02 6.10 18.36
CA ALA A 117 -32.06 7.11 18.51
C ALA A 117 -33.46 6.48 18.76
N SER A 118 -33.78 5.46 17.99
CA SER A 118 -35.07 4.75 18.15
C SER A 118 -35.15 3.98 19.45
N ASN A 119 -34.14 3.20 19.82
CA ASN A 119 -34.21 2.24 20.93
C ASN A 119 -33.93 2.88 22.29
N GLU A 120 -33.04 3.88 22.36
CA GLU A 120 -32.58 4.46 23.63
C GLU A 120 -33.05 5.91 23.85
N LEU A 121 -33.25 6.69 22.78
CA LEU A 121 -33.64 8.10 22.88
C LEU A 121 -35.12 8.34 22.56
N GLY A 122 -35.84 7.35 22.05
CA GLY A 122 -37.25 7.47 21.66
C GLY A 122 -37.50 8.39 20.47
N MET A 123 -36.53 8.57 19.59
CA MET A 123 -36.57 9.49 18.44
C MET A 123 -36.58 8.70 17.13
N ALA A 124 -37.58 8.99 16.26
CA ALA A 124 -37.61 8.46 14.88
C ALA A 124 -36.92 9.43 13.93
N ILE A 125 -35.71 9.10 13.49
CA ILE A 125 -34.89 9.92 12.59
C ILE A 125 -34.47 9.11 11.36
N LEU A 126 -34.03 9.79 10.28
CA LEU A 126 -33.50 9.20 9.04
C LEU A 126 -34.46 8.18 8.41
N PRO A 127 -35.72 8.57 8.08
CA PRO A 127 -36.77 7.63 7.61
C PRO A 127 -36.48 7.04 6.23
N ASN A 128 -35.66 7.69 5.41
CA ASN A 128 -35.31 7.27 4.05
C ASN A 128 -33.85 6.82 3.94
N LEU A 129 -33.27 6.31 5.01
CA LEU A 129 -31.87 5.88 5.01
C LEU A 129 -31.61 4.74 4.01
N GLU A 130 -32.64 3.93 3.72
CA GLU A 130 -32.57 2.85 2.71
C GLU A 130 -32.40 3.37 1.29
N ASP A 131 -32.75 4.63 1.02
CA ASP A 131 -32.52 5.29 -0.26
C ASP A 131 -31.09 5.86 -0.40
N PHE A 132 -30.26 5.69 0.61
CA PHE A 132 -28.86 6.12 0.56
C PHE A 132 -28.15 5.41 -0.59
N PRO A 133 -27.44 6.12 -1.48
CA PRO A 133 -26.88 5.54 -2.70
C PRO A 133 -25.64 4.69 -2.41
N VAL A 134 -25.87 3.52 -1.86
CA VAL A 134 -24.88 2.45 -1.66
C VAL A 134 -24.86 1.48 -2.86
N ASP A 135 -25.35 1.88 -4.01
CA ASP A 135 -25.38 1.03 -5.19
C ASP A 135 -23.97 0.70 -5.64
N LEU A 136 -23.58 -0.51 -5.27
CA LEU A 136 -22.39 -1.19 -5.74
C LEU A 136 -22.63 -1.73 -7.15
N ASP A 137 -21.57 -1.97 -7.88
CA ASP A 137 -21.54 -2.74 -9.11
C ASP A 137 -22.50 -3.96 -9.01
N PRO A 138 -23.41 -4.16 -9.99
CA PRO A 138 -24.34 -5.29 -9.98
C PRO A 138 -23.67 -6.66 -9.78
N SER A 139 -22.44 -6.85 -10.26
CA SER A 139 -21.66 -8.08 -10.08
C SER A 139 -21.25 -8.29 -8.61
N LEU A 140 -20.99 -7.22 -7.88
CA LEU A 140 -20.72 -7.24 -6.44
C LEU A 140 -21.97 -7.57 -5.62
N ARG A 141 -23.14 -7.14 -6.06
CA ARG A 141 -24.40 -7.39 -5.36
C ARG A 141 -24.70 -8.88 -5.26
N GLU A 142 -24.68 -9.62 -6.37
CA GLU A 142 -24.91 -11.08 -6.35
C GLU A 142 -23.97 -11.81 -5.39
N PHE A 143 -22.71 -11.43 -5.40
CA PHE A 143 -21.70 -12.00 -4.53
C PHE A 143 -22.00 -11.70 -3.04
N HIS A 144 -22.27 -10.45 -2.70
CA HIS A 144 -22.59 -10.05 -1.34
C HIS A 144 -23.86 -10.72 -0.81
N ASP A 145 -24.90 -10.86 -1.62
CA ASP A 145 -26.15 -11.52 -1.25
C ASP A 145 -25.92 -13.03 -0.95
N LYS A 146 -25.09 -13.69 -1.76
CA LYS A 146 -24.74 -15.10 -1.53
C LYS A 146 -23.90 -15.28 -0.27
N ILE A 147 -22.96 -14.37 0.00
CA ILE A 147 -22.18 -14.38 1.25
C ILE A 147 -23.09 -14.14 2.45
N ALA A 148 -23.97 -13.15 2.41
CA ALA A 148 -24.91 -12.87 3.49
C ALA A 148 -25.80 -14.09 3.80
N ALA A 149 -26.29 -14.78 2.77
CA ALA A 149 -27.04 -16.01 2.94
C ALA A 149 -26.21 -17.13 3.63
N ARG A 150 -24.92 -17.26 3.29
CA ARG A 150 -24.03 -18.24 3.95
C ARG A 150 -23.73 -17.87 5.38
N ILE A 151 -23.53 -16.59 5.71
CA ILE A 151 -23.35 -16.12 7.08
C ILE A 151 -24.60 -16.46 7.91
N ALA A 152 -25.81 -16.17 7.40
CA ALA A 152 -27.06 -16.49 8.06
C ALA A 152 -27.21 -18.02 8.28
N ALA A 153 -26.91 -18.82 7.27
CA ALA A 153 -26.94 -20.28 7.39
C ALA A 153 -25.89 -20.81 8.39
N ALA A 154 -24.71 -20.20 8.42
CA ALA A 154 -23.69 -20.55 9.39
C ALA A 154 -24.16 -20.34 10.83
N ARG A 155 -24.87 -19.25 11.12
CA ARG A 155 -25.38 -18.95 12.48
C ARG A 155 -26.28 -20.03 13.06
N THR A 156 -26.91 -20.83 12.24
CA THR A 156 -27.79 -21.93 12.67
C THR A 156 -27.06 -23.26 12.92
N ARG A 157 -25.80 -23.38 12.50
CA ARG A 157 -25.00 -24.61 12.63
C ARG A 157 -24.20 -24.62 13.94
N SER A 158 -23.91 -25.84 14.46
CA SER A 158 -23.02 -25.99 15.61
C SER A 158 -21.54 -25.75 15.24
N LEU A 159 -20.72 -25.36 16.19
CA LEU A 159 -19.29 -25.02 16.01
C LEU A 159 -18.35 -26.24 15.95
N THR A 160 -18.86 -27.44 15.67
CA THR A 160 -18.08 -28.71 15.77
C THR A 160 -16.85 -28.77 14.87
N ASN A 161 -16.82 -28.02 13.75
CA ASN A 161 -15.73 -28.00 12.78
C ASN A 161 -15.01 -26.64 12.69
N ALA A 162 -15.26 -25.73 13.62
CA ALA A 162 -14.68 -24.40 13.60
C ALA A 162 -13.26 -24.40 14.17
N ARG A 163 -12.36 -23.69 13.51
CA ARG A 163 -10.97 -23.51 13.93
C ARG A 163 -10.80 -22.19 14.66
N LYS A 164 -10.31 -22.21 15.89
CA LYS A 164 -9.97 -21.01 16.68
C LYS A 164 -8.47 -20.77 16.67
N SER A 165 -8.02 -19.59 16.23
CA SER A 165 -6.62 -19.18 16.25
C SER A 165 -6.52 -17.65 16.36
N ARG A 166 -5.31 -17.16 16.73
CA ARG A 166 -5.06 -15.72 16.87
C ARG A 166 -4.56 -15.12 15.56
N TYR A 167 -5.15 -13.99 15.18
CA TYR A 167 -4.84 -13.25 13.95
C TYR A 167 -4.70 -11.75 14.23
N TYR A 168 -3.85 -11.07 13.46
CA TYR A 168 -3.91 -9.62 13.33
C TYR A 168 -4.98 -9.24 12.32
N ILE A 169 -5.81 -8.26 12.68
CA ILE A 169 -6.81 -7.68 11.78
C ILE A 169 -6.12 -6.59 10.94
N HIS A 170 -6.18 -6.73 9.62
CA HIS A 170 -5.58 -5.76 8.71
C HIS A 170 -6.57 -4.69 8.26
N ALA A 171 -7.78 -5.09 7.90
CA ALA A 171 -8.85 -4.21 7.45
C ALA A 171 -10.22 -4.81 7.78
N VAL A 172 -11.18 -3.96 8.05
CA VAL A 172 -12.60 -4.29 8.20
C VAL A 172 -13.38 -3.38 7.27
N ARG A 173 -14.12 -3.96 6.33
CA ARG A 173 -14.88 -3.24 5.31
C ARG A 173 -16.35 -3.60 5.41
N PRO A 174 -17.24 -2.66 5.64
CA PRO A 174 -18.66 -2.94 5.63
C PRO A 174 -19.14 -3.19 4.20
N PHE A 175 -20.12 -4.09 4.04
CA PHE A 175 -20.95 -4.20 2.85
C PHE A 175 -22.41 -4.40 3.25
N TYR A 176 -23.30 -4.13 2.31
CA TYR A 176 -24.74 -4.14 2.58
C TYR A 176 -25.41 -5.20 1.73
N SER A 177 -26.30 -5.98 2.33
CA SER A 177 -27.12 -6.97 1.64
C SER A 177 -28.45 -7.16 2.39
N ALA A 178 -29.55 -7.18 1.66
CA ALA A 178 -30.90 -7.46 2.17
C ALA A 178 -31.28 -6.68 3.46
N GLY A 179 -30.96 -5.39 3.52
CA GLY A 179 -31.32 -4.53 4.66
C GLY A 179 -30.40 -4.67 5.88
N ARG A 180 -29.26 -5.36 5.76
CA ARG A 180 -28.32 -5.59 6.86
C ARG A 180 -26.88 -5.26 6.47
N ILE A 181 -26.09 -4.88 7.47
CA ILE A 181 -24.66 -4.63 7.32
C ILE A 181 -23.90 -5.90 7.67
N TYR A 182 -22.95 -6.23 6.82
CA TYR A 182 -21.98 -7.30 6.98
C TYR A 182 -20.59 -6.72 6.82
N TYR A 183 -19.57 -7.51 7.16
CA TYR A 183 -18.19 -7.06 7.12
C TYR A 183 -17.32 -8.07 6.38
N GLU A 184 -16.52 -7.56 5.45
CA GLU A 184 -15.36 -8.24 4.91
C GLU A 184 -14.18 -7.91 5.82
N VAL A 185 -13.54 -8.92 6.36
CA VAL A 185 -12.40 -8.78 7.28
C VAL A 185 -11.18 -9.40 6.64
N THR A 186 -10.14 -8.60 6.46
CA THR A 186 -8.83 -9.08 6.04
C THR A 186 -7.96 -9.28 7.28
N PHE A 187 -7.38 -10.45 7.45
CA PHE A 187 -6.58 -10.81 8.61
C PHE A 187 -5.41 -11.72 8.23
N TYR A 188 -4.41 -11.86 9.13
CA TYR A 188 -3.25 -12.71 8.95
C TYR A 188 -2.76 -13.25 10.28
N ASN A 189 -1.96 -14.32 10.27
CA ASN A 189 -1.49 -14.97 11.50
C ASN A 189 -0.79 -13.97 12.44
N ALA A 190 -1.06 -14.08 13.75
CA ALA A 190 -0.45 -13.22 14.77
C ALA A 190 0.99 -13.67 15.08
N ALA A 191 1.92 -13.42 14.15
CA ALA A 191 3.33 -13.69 14.26
C ALA A 191 4.16 -12.44 13.94
N ASN A 192 5.44 -12.41 14.32
CA ASN A 192 6.29 -11.24 14.11
C ASN A 192 6.60 -11.01 12.62
N ARG A 193 6.70 -12.08 11.86
CA ARG A 193 7.09 -12.04 10.44
C ARG A 193 6.06 -12.79 9.61
N VAL A 194 5.11 -12.04 9.07
CA VAL A 194 4.09 -12.56 8.16
C VAL A 194 4.14 -11.77 6.85
N PRO A 195 4.32 -12.44 5.71
CA PRO A 195 4.29 -11.79 4.41
C PRO A 195 2.93 -11.18 4.11
N LYS A 196 2.91 -10.08 3.34
CA LYS A 196 1.66 -9.41 2.95
C LYS A 196 0.69 -10.29 2.16
N HIS A 197 1.19 -11.33 1.52
CA HIS A 197 0.38 -12.27 0.72
C HIS A 197 -0.30 -13.37 1.55
N ASP A 198 0.07 -13.56 2.82
CA ASP A 198 -0.58 -14.51 3.74
C ASP A 198 -1.88 -13.96 4.34
N ARG A 199 -2.42 -12.90 3.74
CA ARG A 199 -3.69 -12.33 4.17
C ARG A 199 -4.85 -13.20 3.73
N ILE A 200 -5.80 -13.35 4.64
CA ILE A 200 -7.02 -14.13 4.47
C ILE A 200 -8.19 -13.18 4.51
N ILE A 201 -9.17 -13.42 3.67
CA ILE A 201 -10.44 -12.69 3.69
C ILE A 201 -11.49 -13.59 4.33
N GLY A 202 -12.15 -13.07 5.34
CA GLY A 202 -13.31 -13.69 5.96
C GLY A 202 -14.49 -12.74 6.02
N PHE A 203 -15.68 -13.28 6.21
CA PHE A 203 -16.92 -12.53 6.20
C PHE A 203 -17.71 -12.77 7.48
N THR A 204 -18.36 -11.74 7.98
CA THR A 204 -19.15 -11.81 9.23
C THR A 204 -20.24 -10.75 9.27
N ASP A 205 -21.20 -10.95 10.15
CA ASP A 205 -22.20 -9.95 10.60
C ASP A 205 -21.81 -9.29 11.92
N ILE A 206 -20.62 -9.58 12.47
CA ILE A 206 -20.12 -9.02 13.72
C ILE A 206 -19.28 -7.78 13.43
N ASP A 207 -19.52 -6.70 14.15
CA ASP A 207 -18.68 -5.48 14.12
C ASP A 207 -17.34 -5.73 14.83
N ILE A 208 -16.30 -6.02 14.07
CA ILE A 208 -14.96 -6.34 14.57
C ILE A 208 -14.11 -5.08 14.63
N THR A 209 -13.40 -4.84 15.74
CA THR A 209 -12.38 -3.79 15.80
C THR A 209 -11.05 -4.25 15.21
N GLY A 210 -10.45 -3.42 14.36
CA GLY A 210 -9.25 -3.76 13.60
C GLY A 210 -7.92 -3.38 14.27
N GLN A 211 -7.90 -2.97 15.55
CA GLN A 211 -6.71 -2.36 16.13
C GLN A 211 -5.72 -3.38 16.72
N TYR A 212 -6.21 -4.54 17.18
CA TYR A 212 -5.40 -5.54 17.87
C TYR A 212 -5.48 -6.91 17.22
N SER A 213 -4.58 -7.80 17.64
CA SER A 213 -4.77 -9.21 17.36
C SER A 213 -6.01 -9.74 18.09
N ALA A 214 -6.71 -10.68 17.44
CA ALA A 214 -7.93 -11.27 17.93
C ALA A 214 -7.93 -12.79 17.71
N ASN A 215 -8.55 -13.53 18.63
CA ASN A 215 -8.93 -14.91 18.39
C ASN A 215 -10.14 -14.92 17.49
N LEU A 216 -10.03 -15.53 16.33
CA LEU A 216 -11.14 -15.74 15.38
C LEU A 216 -11.53 -17.21 15.34
N THR A 217 -12.83 -17.48 15.38
CA THR A 217 -13.39 -18.81 15.12
C THR A 217 -13.85 -18.86 13.67
N LEU A 218 -13.13 -19.61 12.84
CA LEU A 218 -13.31 -19.66 11.39
C LEU A 218 -14.04 -20.93 10.95
N GLU A 219 -14.99 -20.77 10.02
CA GLU A 219 -15.68 -21.86 9.33
C GLU A 219 -15.47 -21.71 7.81
N SER A 220 -15.09 -22.79 7.13
CA SER A 220 -14.99 -22.80 5.68
C SER A 220 -16.33 -23.16 5.07
N ASP A 221 -16.75 -22.44 4.04
CA ASP A 221 -17.96 -22.66 3.25
C ASP A 221 -17.66 -22.35 1.77
N SER A 222 -18.65 -22.39 0.90
CA SER A 222 -18.51 -22.04 -0.50
C SER A 222 -19.77 -21.39 -1.04
N ILE A 223 -19.59 -20.57 -2.07
CA ILE A 223 -20.67 -19.95 -2.84
C ILE A 223 -20.45 -20.23 -4.33
N ASP A 224 -21.53 -20.29 -5.10
CA ASP A 224 -21.43 -20.38 -6.56
C ASP A 224 -21.64 -18.98 -7.17
N VAL A 225 -20.63 -18.47 -7.84
CA VAL A 225 -20.63 -17.13 -8.47
C VAL A 225 -20.05 -17.26 -9.87
N LEU A 226 -20.67 -16.61 -10.84
CA LEU A 226 -20.22 -16.63 -12.24
C LEU A 226 -20.03 -18.06 -12.79
N GLY A 227 -20.85 -19.01 -12.32
CA GLY A 227 -20.79 -20.41 -12.74
C GLY A 227 -19.69 -21.27 -12.10
N GLU A 228 -18.93 -20.72 -11.19
CA GLU A 228 -17.82 -21.41 -10.50
C GLU A 228 -18.07 -21.45 -8.98
N THR A 229 -17.56 -22.49 -8.31
CA THR A 229 -17.64 -22.63 -6.86
C THR A 229 -16.47 -21.93 -6.19
N MET A 230 -16.75 -20.88 -5.41
CA MET A 230 -15.76 -20.09 -4.68
C MET A 230 -15.70 -20.48 -3.20
N PRO A 231 -14.54 -20.84 -2.64
CA PRO A 231 -14.38 -21.05 -1.21
C PRO A 231 -14.44 -19.72 -0.47
N VAL A 232 -15.25 -19.66 0.58
CA VAL A 232 -15.39 -18.51 1.47
C VAL A 232 -15.07 -18.89 2.91
N THR A 233 -14.53 -17.94 3.67
CA THR A 233 -14.27 -18.11 5.11
C THR A 233 -15.26 -17.27 5.90
N ILE A 234 -15.99 -17.88 6.82
CA ILE A 234 -16.96 -17.20 7.69
C ILE A 234 -16.37 -17.07 9.09
N ILE A 235 -16.36 -15.85 9.62
CA ILE A 235 -15.95 -15.58 10.99
C ILE A 235 -17.19 -15.72 11.87
N ARG A 236 -17.20 -16.77 12.71
CA ARG A 236 -18.31 -17.13 13.60
C ARG A 236 -18.28 -16.38 14.93
N GLU A 237 -17.07 -16.20 15.47
CA GLU A 237 -16.83 -15.52 16.74
C GLU A 237 -15.52 -14.78 16.67
N TRP A 238 -15.39 -13.73 17.47
CA TRP A 238 -14.16 -13.00 17.66
C TRP A 238 -14.00 -12.55 19.11
N GLU A 239 -12.76 -12.40 19.52
CA GLU A 239 -12.38 -11.93 20.85
C GLU A 239 -11.03 -11.22 20.74
N VAL A 240 -10.91 -10.00 21.24
CA VAL A 240 -9.62 -9.31 21.32
C VAL A 240 -8.63 -10.18 22.09
N SER A 241 -7.45 -10.35 21.57
CA SER A 241 -6.40 -11.18 22.16
C SER A 241 -5.02 -10.63 21.84
N ILE A 242 -4.66 -9.53 22.51
CA ILE A 242 -3.33 -8.90 22.38
C ILE A 242 -2.28 -9.91 22.79
N ARG A 243 -1.22 -10.05 22.00
CA ARG A 243 -0.14 -11.01 22.28
C ARG A 243 0.58 -10.67 23.59
N PRO A 244 0.83 -11.62 24.47
CA PRO A 244 1.58 -11.37 25.71
C PRO A 244 2.93 -10.67 25.47
N CYS A 245 3.69 -11.09 24.45
CA CYS A 245 4.97 -10.48 24.11
C CYS A 245 4.87 -9.00 23.73
N GLU A 246 3.72 -8.53 23.25
CA GLU A 246 3.49 -7.11 22.94
C GLU A 246 3.45 -6.27 24.22
N PHE A 247 2.76 -6.75 25.26
CA PHE A 247 2.78 -6.10 26.57
C PHE A 247 4.18 -6.14 27.20
N ASP A 248 4.86 -7.29 27.12
CA ASP A 248 6.20 -7.45 27.67
C ASP A 248 7.20 -6.48 27.02
N ASN A 249 7.17 -6.36 25.68
CA ASN A 249 8.01 -5.43 24.93
C ASN A 249 7.60 -3.96 25.14
N PHE A 250 6.31 -3.66 25.29
CA PHE A 250 5.86 -2.32 25.61
C PHE A 250 6.34 -1.87 27.02
N ALA A 251 6.33 -2.78 27.99
CA ALA A 251 6.83 -2.50 29.32
C ALA A 251 8.34 -2.20 29.37
N ARG A 252 9.12 -2.79 28.45
CA ARG A 252 10.56 -2.50 28.35
C ARG A 252 10.85 -1.04 28.01
N ILE A 253 9.92 -0.34 27.32
CA ILE A 253 10.03 1.12 27.08
C ILE A 253 10.14 1.90 28.40
N PHE A 254 9.57 1.36 29.48
CA PHE A 254 9.58 1.94 30.82
C PHE A 254 10.66 1.34 31.74
N ASP A 255 11.66 0.63 31.19
CA ASP A 255 12.64 -0.15 31.95
C ASP A 255 11.97 -1.12 32.94
N HIS A 256 10.89 -1.74 32.48
CA HIS A 256 10.14 -2.69 33.32
C HIS A 256 10.11 -4.07 32.67
N LYS A 257 10.54 -5.08 33.42
CA LYS A 257 10.45 -6.50 33.00
C LYS A 257 9.17 -7.09 33.56
N MET A 258 8.32 -7.55 32.69
CA MET A 258 7.13 -8.31 33.06
C MET A 258 7.00 -9.54 32.17
N LYS A 259 6.15 -10.47 32.57
CA LYS A 259 5.78 -11.64 31.76
C LYS A 259 4.29 -11.85 31.89
N VAL A 260 3.57 -11.38 30.89
CA VAL A 260 2.12 -11.52 30.81
C VAL A 260 1.76 -12.97 30.43
N SER A 261 0.69 -13.50 31.00
CA SER A 261 0.13 -14.80 30.65
C SER A 261 -1.32 -14.68 30.22
N THR A 262 -1.70 -15.34 29.14
CA THR A 262 -3.10 -15.41 28.67
C THR A 262 -4.03 -16.06 29.69
N THR A 263 -3.51 -16.83 30.63
CA THR A 263 -4.27 -17.46 31.70
C THR A 263 -4.50 -16.58 32.93
N SER A 264 -3.79 -15.43 33.03
CA SER A 264 -3.96 -14.51 34.15
C SER A 264 -5.36 -13.87 34.16
N SER A 265 -5.92 -13.63 35.35
CA SER A 265 -7.25 -13.00 35.49
C SER A 265 -7.24 -11.56 34.94
N GLU A 266 -6.16 -10.81 35.17
CA GLU A 266 -5.99 -9.44 34.68
C GLU A 266 -6.06 -9.41 33.16
N TYR A 267 -5.28 -10.26 32.47
CA TYR A 267 -5.29 -10.33 31.02
C TYR A 267 -6.69 -10.68 30.48
N ARG A 268 -7.32 -11.75 30.97
CA ARG A 268 -8.61 -12.22 30.48
C ARG A 268 -9.70 -11.16 30.63
N ARG A 269 -9.79 -10.51 31.79
CA ARG A 269 -10.78 -9.45 32.02
C ARG A 269 -10.53 -8.22 31.15
N LEU A 270 -9.25 -7.84 30.95
CA LEU A 270 -8.93 -6.74 30.05
C LEU A 270 -9.36 -7.07 28.61
N MET A 271 -9.06 -8.28 28.12
CA MET A 271 -9.48 -8.70 26.76
C MET A 271 -11.00 -8.76 26.63
N GLU A 272 -11.69 -9.30 27.64
CA GLU A 272 -13.16 -9.30 27.71
C GLU A 272 -13.73 -7.87 27.64
N TYR A 273 -13.14 -6.95 28.40
CA TYR A 273 -13.52 -5.54 28.35
C TYR A 273 -13.34 -4.92 26.96
N LEU A 274 -12.15 -5.07 26.37
CA LEU A 274 -11.84 -4.52 25.05
C LEU A 274 -12.75 -5.12 23.97
N THR A 275 -13.12 -6.40 24.10
CA THR A 275 -14.05 -7.08 23.18
C THR A 275 -15.47 -6.57 23.31
N SER A 276 -16.01 -6.56 24.54
CA SER A 276 -17.42 -6.22 24.79
C SER A 276 -17.71 -4.73 24.58
N SER A 277 -16.74 -3.86 24.90
CA SER A 277 -16.87 -2.41 24.71
C SER A 277 -16.40 -1.93 23.33
N ALA A 278 -15.78 -2.78 22.54
CA ALA A 278 -15.08 -2.40 21.31
C ALA A 278 -14.10 -1.22 21.51
N SER A 279 -13.51 -1.09 22.71
CA SER A 279 -12.56 -0.04 23.06
C SER A 279 -11.12 -0.43 22.74
N THR A 280 -10.26 0.57 22.64
CA THR A 280 -8.81 0.41 22.53
C THR A 280 -8.13 0.65 23.88
N LEU A 281 -6.86 0.24 24.03
CA LEU A 281 -6.03 0.61 25.19
C LEU A 281 -5.84 2.13 25.28
N LEU A 282 -5.88 2.82 24.12
CA LEU A 282 -5.83 4.27 24.09
C LEU A 282 -7.11 4.88 24.70
N ASP A 283 -8.30 4.34 24.37
CA ASP A 283 -9.54 4.77 24.99
C ASP A 283 -9.52 4.51 26.52
N VAL A 284 -8.91 3.41 26.96
CA VAL A 284 -8.74 3.11 28.39
C VAL A 284 -7.89 4.17 29.09
N VAL A 285 -6.75 4.55 28.54
CA VAL A 285 -5.90 5.58 29.19
C VAL A 285 -6.46 7.00 29.08
N ASP A 286 -7.35 7.25 28.13
CA ASP A 286 -8.04 8.55 27.94
C ASP A 286 -9.30 8.69 28.81
N MET A 287 -9.74 7.64 29.53
CA MET A 287 -10.88 7.69 30.49
C MET A 287 -10.70 8.78 31.52
N SER A 288 -11.81 9.25 32.11
CA SER A 288 -11.77 10.05 33.33
C SER A 288 -11.10 9.26 34.48
N ASP A 289 -10.60 9.95 35.51
CA ASP A 289 -9.92 9.29 36.64
C ASP A 289 -10.84 8.32 37.36
N GLU A 290 -12.12 8.68 37.51
CA GLU A 290 -13.13 7.82 38.14
C GLU A 290 -13.39 6.55 37.33
N GLN A 291 -13.60 6.67 36.03
CA GLN A 291 -13.85 5.52 35.15
C GLN A 291 -12.63 4.59 35.06
N TYR A 292 -11.45 5.18 34.95
CA TYR A 292 -10.19 4.44 34.91
C TYR A 292 -9.95 3.66 36.21
N ALA A 293 -10.17 4.31 37.37
CA ALA A 293 -10.05 3.66 38.66
C ALA A 293 -11.04 2.50 38.82
N HIS A 294 -12.31 2.70 38.38
CA HIS A 294 -13.32 1.66 38.43
C HIS A 294 -12.95 0.47 37.54
N LEU A 295 -12.52 0.71 36.30
CA LEU A 295 -12.05 -0.35 35.41
C LEU A 295 -10.83 -1.08 35.97
N THR A 296 -9.85 -0.35 36.49
CA THR A 296 -8.66 -0.91 37.12
C THR A 296 -9.03 -1.85 38.26
N ALA A 297 -9.90 -1.39 39.17
CA ALA A 297 -10.37 -2.20 40.29
C ALA A 297 -11.08 -3.48 39.82
N TRP A 298 -11.93 -3.38 38.80
CA TRP A 298 -12.65 -4.56 38.26
C TRP A 298 -11.71 -5.55 37.60
N VAL A 299 -10.77 -5.08 36.76
CA VAL A 299 -9.83 -5.96 36.05
C VAL A 299 -8.87 -6.65 37.02
N THR A 300 -8.37 -5.91 38.01
CA THR A 300 -7.33 -6.42 38.93
C THR A 300 -7.87 -7.15 40.16
N GLN A 301 -9.18 -7.15 40.36
CA GLN A 301 -9.86 -7.69 41.59
C GLN A 301 -9.39 -9.08 42.03
N SER A 302 -9.09 -9.96 41.05
CA SER A 302 -8.64 -11.34 41.29
C SER A 302 -7.16 -11.57 41.00
N SER A 303 -6.39 -10.48 40.77
CA SER A 303 -4.96 -10.57 40.48
C SER A 303 -4.15 -10.26 41.73
N GLN A 304 -3.37 -11.23 42.21
CA GLN A 304 -2.45 -11.01 43.34
C GLN A 304 -1.30 -10.05 43.00
N ARG A 305 -0.90 -9.96 41.74
CA ARG A 305 0.16 -9.08 41.21
C ARG A 305 -0.21 -8.57 39.83
N PRO A 306 -0.96 -7.48 39.75
CA PRO A 306 -1.23 -6.84 38.45
C PRO A 306 0.08 -6.46 37.75
N GLN A 307 0.16 -6.69 36.44
CA GLN A 307 1.36 -6.40 35.63
C GLN A 307 1.06 -5.36 34.54
N ILE A 308 -0.12 -5.41 33.93
CA ILE A 308 -0.49 -4.56 32.79
C ILE A 308 -0.83 -3.15 33.28
N PHE A 309 -1.74 -3.02 34.27
CA PHE A 309 -2.19 -1.72 34.75
C PHE A 309 -1.09 -0.80 35.30
N PRO A 310 -0.08 -1.30 36.07
CA PRO A 310 1.04 -0.43 36.49
C PRO A 310 1.78 0.23 35.34
N ILE A 311 1.85 -0.39 34.15
CA ILE A 311 2.45 0.21 32.94
C ILE A 311 1.47 1.18 32.27
N LEU A 312 0.17 0.84 32.24
CA LEU A 312 -0.85 1.77 31.76
C LEU A 312 -0.93 3.03 32.62
N ASP A 313 -0.77 2.93 33.96
CA ASP A 313 -0.72 4.08 34.88
C ASP A 313 0.44 5.02 34.53
N ARG A 314 1.65 4.47 34.33
CA ARG A 314 2.82 5.25 33.92
C ARG A 314 2.62 5.89 32.56
N THR A 315 2.04 5.16 31.61
CA THR A 315 1.71 5.66 30.28
C THR A 315 0.69 6.80 30.36
N ARG A 316 -0.40 6.59 31.10
CA ARG A 316 -1.45 7.58 31.33
C ARG A 316 -0.89 8.88 31.92
N ALA A 317 -0.01 8.79 32.93
CA ALA A 317 0.63 9.94 33.54
C ALA A 317 1.44 10.79 32.54
N ILE A 318 2.13 10.16 31.57
CA ILE A 318 2.85 10.89 30.52
C ILE A 318 1.90 11.52 29.51
N ILE A 319 0.86 10.80 29.08
CA ILE A 319 -0.13 11.27 28.11
C ILE A 319 -0.92 12.46 28.67
N GLN A 320 -1.44 12.37 29.90
CA GLN A 320 -2.24 13.43 30.54
C GLN A 320 -1.46 14.75 30.70
N ARG A 321 -0.19 14.67 31.09
CA ARG A 321 0.66 15.88 31.19
C ARG A 321 1.21 16.36 29.84
N LYS A 322 0.82 15.72 28.73
CA LYS A 322 1.34 15.98 27.37
C LYS A 322 2.89 16.04 27.34
N GLY A 323 3.52 15.14 28.10
CA GLY A 323 4.97 15.06 28.23
C GLY A 323 5.65 14.56 26.95
N PRO A 324 6.96 14.81 26.78
CA PRO A 324 7.72 14.26 25.66
C PRO A 324 7.60 12.72 25.60
N GLY A 325 7.33 12.17 24.41
CA GLY A 325 7.05 10.76 24.17
C GLY A 325 5.56 10.41 24.19
N ALA A 326 4.68 11.36 24.54
CA ALA A 326 3.23 11.11 24.62
C ALA A 326 2.64 10.66 23.27
N ASN A 327 3.02 11.28 22.15
CA ASN A 327 2.50 10.92 20.83
C ASN A 327 2.98 9.53 20.39
N VAL A 328 4.22 9.15 20.70
CA VAL A 328 4.74 7.80 20.47
C VAL A 328 3.93 6.79 21.26
N LEU A 329 3.74 7.00 22.57
CA LEU A 329 2.99 6.11 23.44
C LEU A 329 1.52 5.96 22.99
N ARG A 330 0.86 7.07 22.61
CA ARG A 330 -0.50 7.04 22.08
C ARG A 330 -0.61 6.16 20.84
N TYR A 331 0.31 6.33 19.88
CA TYR A 331 0.33 5.53 18.68
C TYR A 331 0.59 4.04 18.97
N LEU A 332 1.55 3.74 19.84
CA LEU A 332 1.86 2.35 20.21
C LEU A 332 0.71 1.67 20.96
N LEU A 333 -0.03 2.39 21.81
CA LEU A 333 -1.24 1.84 22.47
C LEU A 333 -2.39 1.60 21.48
N LEU A 334 -2.54 2.44 20.44
CA LEU A 334 -3.52 2.20 19.39
C LEU A 334 -3.13 0.99 18.53
N ARG A 335 -1.84 0.84 18.24
CA ARG A 335 -1.29 -0.20 17.34
C ARG A 335 -0.32 -1.11 18.12
N MET A 336 -0.85 -1.91 19.06
CA MET A 336 -0.07 -2.92 19.80
C MET A 336 0.41 -4.02 18.85
N ASN A 337 1.45 -3.72 18.08
CA ASN A 337 2.09 -4.65 17.17
C ASN A 337 3.54 -4.88 17.60
N ASN A 338 3.91 -6.13 17.80
CA ASN A 338 5.19 -6.51 18.38
C ASN A 338 6.40 -5.95 17.62
N GLN A 339 6.39 -6.03 16.30
CA GLN A 339 7.50 -5.52 15.47
C GLN A 339 7.63 -4.00 15.57
N ILE A 340 6.50 -3.28 15.54
CA ILE A 340 6.51 -1.81 15.65
C ILE A 340 7.10 -1.41 17.00
N ILE A 341 6.67 -2.04 18.10
CA ILE A 341 7.16 -1.76 19.46
C ILE A 341 8.66 -2.02 19.55
N LYS A 342 9.13 -3.18 19.06
CA LYS A 342 10.55 -3.56 19.10
C LYS A 342 11.46 -2.60 18.35
N TRP A 343 11.02 -2.10 17.21
CA TRP A 343 11.80 -1.12 16.44
C TRP A 343 11.94 0.23 17.13
N GLN A 344 11.02 0.60 18.02
CA GLN A 344 11.13 1.84 18.78
C GLN A 344 11.94 1.71 20.08
N TYR A 345 12.21 0.49 20.53
CA TYR A 345 12.93 0.26 21.79
C TYR A 345 14.43 0.53 21.64
N ALA A 346 14.98 1.28 22.61
CA ALA A 346 16.41 1.49 22.79
C ALA A 346 16.90 0.95 24.14
N THR A 347 18.13 0.45 24.20
CA THR A 347 18.74 -0.02 25.45
C THR A 347 19.02 1.11 26.44
N GLU A 348 19.29 2.30 25.93
CA GLU A 348 19.56 3.50 26.74
C GLU A 348 18.33 4.40 26.81
N PRO A 349 18.04 5.02 27.96
CA PRO A 349 16.91 5.92 28.10
C PRO A 349 17.12 7.21 27.33
N CYS A 350 16.11 7.70 26.63
CA CYS A 350 16.12 8.95 25.91
C CYS A 350 15.65 10.10 26.81
N GLY A 351 16.58 10.95 27.31
CA GLY A 351 16.24 12.09 28.18
C GLY A 351 15.30 13.11 27.51
N ARG A 352 15.24 13.16 26.16
CA ARG A 352 14.32 14.04 25.42
C ARG A 352 12.92 13.44 25.21
N LEU A 353 12.68 12.20 25.64
CA LEU A 353 11.41 11.50 25.61
C LEU A 353 11.03 10.98 26.99
N SER A 354 11.06 11.86 28.00
CA SER A 354 10.69 11.59 29.39
C SER A 354 11.51 10.45 30.06
N GLY A 355 12.73 10.18 29.57
CA GLY A 355 13.56 9.09 30.05
C GLY A 355 13.07 7.69 29.64
N LEU A 356 12.17 7.61 28.66
CA LEU A 356 11.71 6.35 28.09
C LEU A 356 12.82 5.68 27.26
N HIS A 357 12.86 4.36 27.25
CA HIS A 357 13.76 3.56 26.43
C HIS A 357 13.27 3.52 24.99
N LEU A 358 13.28 4.67 24.33
CA LEU A 358 12.87 4.87 22.95
C LEU A 358 14.06 5.36 22.11
N GLU A 359 14.12 4.87 20.87
CA GLU A 359 15.09 5.31 19.87
C GLU A 359 15.03 6.83 19.65
N TRP A 360 16.20 7.47 19.48
CA TRP A 360 16.30 8.91 19.18
C TRP A 360 15.51 9.31 17.90
N GLY A 361 15.32 8.36 16.99
CA GLY A 361 14.50 8.51 15.81
C GLY A 361 13.02 8.75 16.10
N CYS A 362 12.53 8.48 17.31
CA CYS A 362 11.16 8.76 17.73
C CYS A 362 10.92 10.24 18.05
N ILE A 363 11.98 11.04 18.31
CA ILE A 363 11.83 12.47 18.65
C ILE A 363 11.12 13.27 17.55
N PRO A 364 11.50 13.17 16.25
CA PRO A 364 10.78 13.88 15.20
C PRO A 364 9.31 13.49 15.10
N PHE A 365 9.01 12.20 15.27
CA PHE A 365 7.63 11.72 15.28
C PHE A 365 6.85 12.27 16.47
N ASP A 366 7.41 12.24 17.67
CA ASP A 366 6.74 12.79 18.86
C ASP A 366 6.42 14.29 18.70
N THR A 367 7.30 15.03 18.05
CA THR A 367 7.13 16.47 17.80
C THR A 367 6.11 16.75 16.69
N MET A 368 6.24 16.06 15.54
CA MET A 368 5.42 16.28 14.33
C MET A 368 4.96 14.93 13.71
N PRO A 369 4.00 14.23 14.34
CA PRO A 369 3.62 12.87 13.95
C PRO A 369 2.99 12.77 12.56
N PHE A 370 2.27 13.80 12.10
CA PHE A 370 1.57 13.73 10.81
C PHE A 370 2.49 13.86 9.59
N CYS A 371 3.71 14.33 9.75
CA CYS A 371 4.67 14.49 8.63
C CYS A 371 5.98 13.74 8.81
N THR A 372 6.12 12.95 9.88
CA THR A 372 7.29 12.12 10.16
C THR A 372 6.89 10.67 10.37
N SER A 373 7.84 9.76 10.23
CA SER A 373 7.61 8.32 10.43
C SER A 373 8.32 7.84 11.70
N LEU A 374 7.83 6.75 12.28
CA LEU A 374 8.53 5.97 13.30
C LEU A 374 9.67 5.17 12.65
N PHE A 375 10.62 4.72 13.44
CA PHE A 375 11.71 3.89 12.94
C PHE A 375 11.15 2.57 12.37
N GLY A 376 11.50 2.27 11.12
CA GLY A 376 11.03 1.07 10.43
C GLY A 376 9.53 1.03 10.11
N HIS A 377 8.75 2.05 10.48
CA HIS A 377 7.30 2.07 10.31
C HIS A 377 6.77 3.43 9.86
N ASN A 378 5.95 3.43 8.79
CA ASN A 378 5.26 4.61 8.30
C ASN A 378 3.77 4.54 8.70
N PRO A 379 3.32 5.34 9.69
CA PRO A 379 1.95 5.32 10.16
C PRO A 379 0.93 5.73 9.09
N ARG A 380 -0.21 5.02 9.05
CA ARG A 380 -1.33 5.43 8.22
C ARG A 380 -1.95 6.71 8.78
N PHE A 381 -2.46 7.56 7.90
CA PHE A 381 -3.11 8.80 8.31
C PHE A 381 -4.30 8.57 9.26
N ALA A 382 -5.13 7.57 8.97
CA ALA A 382 -6.27 7.21 9.81
C ALA A 382 -5.84 6.82 11.24
N ASP A 383 -4.77 6.01 11.38
CA ASP A 383 -4.25 5.60 12.69
C ASP A 383 -3.68 6.81 13.47
N LEU A 384 -3.00 7.74 12.77
CA LEU A 384 -2.52 8.98 13.39
C LEU A 384 -3.66 9.86 13.90
N ALA A 385 -4.67 10.06 13.07
CA ALA A 385 -5.82 10.90 13.42
C ALA A 385 -6.71 10.26 14.50
N GLU A 386 -6.76 8.93 14.59
CA GLU A 386 -7.41 8.22 15.68
C GLU A 386 -6.64 8.33 17.00
N SER A 387 -5.29 8.35 16.93
CA SER A 387 -4.45 8.34 18.13
C SER A 387 -4.05 9.73 18.63
N ILE A 388 -3.93 10.71 17.75
CA ILE A 388 -3.31 12.01 18.06
C ILE A 388 -4.26 13.14 17.63
N ASP A 389 -4.46 14.12 18.50
CA ASP A 389 -5.26 15.28 18.19
C ASP A 389 -4.65 16.11 17.04
N THR A 390 -5.49 16.45 16.05
CA THR A 390 -5.12 17.26 14.89
C THR A 390 -5.16 18.77 15.15
N THR A 391 -5.72 19.20 16.28
CA THR A 391 -5.81 20.61 16.66
C THR A 391 -4.41 21.23 16.66
N ASP A 392 -4.27 22.42 16.06
CA ASP A 392 -3.00 23.17 15.94
C ASP A 392 -1.88 22.48 15.13
N ARG A 393 -2.22 21.48 14.30
CA ARG A 393 -1.26 20.72 13.50
C ARG A 393 -1.40 20.90 11.98
N VAL A 394 -2.10 21.91 11.53
CA VAL A 394 -2.32 22.18 10.09
C VAL A 394 -1.01 22.34 9.33
N HIS A 395 0.05 22.86 9.96
CA HIS A 395 1.40 22.95 9.38
C HIS A 395 2.03 21.58 9.06
N GLU A 396 1.74 20.55 9.86
CA GLU A 396 2.19 19.17 9.60
C GLU A 396 1.40 18.57 8.43
N LEU A 397 0.12 18.88 8.39
CA LEU A 397 -0.78 18.43 7.32
C LEU A 397 -0.38 19.04 5.98
N LEU A 398 -0.02 20.34 5.96
CA LEU A 398 0.56 20.99 4.77
C LEU A 398 1.81 20.26 4.30
N ALA A 399 2.74 19.98 5.21
CA ALA A 399 3.97 19.26 4.89
C ALA A 399 3.69 17.85 4.33
N ARG A 400 2.70 17.14 4.91
CA ARG A 400 2.26 15.84 4.41
C ARG A 400 1.69 15.95 3.00
N ARG A 401 0.84 16.95 2.72
CA ARG A 401 0.26 17.16 1.37
C ARG A 401 1.34 17.44 0.33
N VAL A 402 2.26 18.37 0.64
CA VAL A 402 3.39 18.67 -0.26
C VAL A 402 4.23 17.39 -0.50
N LYS A 403 4.54 16.64 0.55
CA LYS A 403 5.28 15.38 0.44
C LYS A 403 4.54 14.34 -0.41
N THR A 404 3.23 14.18 -0.20
CA THR A 404 2.41 13.24 -0.96
C THR A 404 2.34 13.62 -2.45
N ASN A 405 2.23 14.91 -2.77
CA ASN A 405 2.28 15.38 -4.16
C ASN A 405 3.60 15.01 -4.84
N VAL A 406 4.72 15.12 -4.11
CA VAL A 406 6.04 14.73 -4.63
C VAL A 406 6.16 13.22 -4.78
N GLU A 407 5.86 12.46 -3.71
CA GLU A 407 6.15 11.00 -3.65
C GLU A 407 5.14 10.15 -4.43
N SER A 408 3.86 10.56 -4.47
CA SER A 408 2.78 9.76 -5.10
C SER A 408 2.33 10.27 -6.46
N ARG A 409 2.56 11.58 -6.74
CA ARG A 409 2.12 12.21 -8.00
C ARG A 409 3.28 12.70 -8.86
N GLY A 410 4.52 12.61 -8.39
CA GLY A 410 5.70 13.10 -9.10
C GLY A 410 5.76 14.63 -9.25
N ILE A 411 4.92 15.40 -8.55
CA ILE A 411 4.82 16.87 -8.64
C ILE A 411 5.84 17.50 -7.69
N LEU A 412 6.93 18.03 -8.22
CA LEU A 412 8.00 18.64 -7.40
C LEU A 412 7.55 19.95 -6.74
N TYR A 413 6.76 20.76 -7.44
CA TYR A 413 6.32 22.08 -7.03
C TYR A 413 4.79 22.15 -6.86
N THR A 414 4.29 22.10 -5.62
CA THR A 414 2.86 22.24 -5.32
C THR A 414 2.42 23.69 -5.47
N SER A 415 1.38 23.96 -6.26
CA SER A 415 0.84 25.30 -6.44
C SER A 415 0.20 25.83 -5.14
N ILE A 416 0.42 27.10 -4.81
CA ILE A 416 -0.27 27.74 -3.66
C ILE A 416 -1.78 27.76 -3.90
N ALA A 417 -2.24 27.85 -5.15
CA ALA A 417 -3.67 27.80 -5.48
C ALA A 417 -4.33 26.49 -4.98
N ASP A 418 -3.58 25.36 -5.03
CA ASP A 418 -4.05 24.05 -4.57
C ASP A 418 -4.02 23.91 -3.03
N LEU A 419 -3.54 24.91 -2.31
CA LEU A 419 -3.37 24.95 -0.85
C LEU A 419 -4.21 26.01 -0.15
N GLN A 420 -5.07 26.71 -0.89
CA GLN A 420 -5.86 27.84 -0.33
C GLN A 420 -6.84 27.43 0.77
N ASP A 421 -7.30 26.20 0.71
CA ASP A 421 -8.19 25.57 1.70
C ASP A 421 -7.54 25.35 3.07
N MET A 422 -6.21 25.46 3.17
CA MET A 422 -5.46 25.17 4.41
C MET A 422 -5.24 26.40 5.29
N GLY A 423 -5.57 27.59 4.81
CA GLY A 423 -5.35 28.87 5.51
C GLY A 423 -4.09 29.60 5.04
N ASP A 424 -3.46 30.38 5.93
CA ASP A 424 -2.26 31.16 5.60
C ASP A 424 -1.04 30.26 5.41
N VAL A 425 -0.71 30.01 4.14
CA VAL A 425 0.41 29.15 3.76
C VAL A 425 1.76 29.69 4.28
N ASP A 426 1.95 31.01 4.38
CA ASP A 426 3.20 31.59 4.88
C ASP A 426 3.38 31.33 6.37
N GLU A 427 2.32 31.43 7.14
CA GLU A 427 2.33 31.13 8.56
C GLU A 427 2.59 29.63 8.78
N LEU A 428 1.92 28.76 8.03
CA LEU A 428 2.06 27.31 8.12
C LEU A 428 3.47 26.86 7.77
N VAL A 429 4.08 27.39 6.70
CA VAL A 429 5.47 27.09 6.32
C VAL A 429 6.45 27.52 7.41
N ARG A 430 6.26 28.73 7.99
CA ARG A 430 7.09 29.19 9.11
C ARG A 430 6.93 28.32 10.34
N ALA A 431 5.70 27.97 10.70
CA ALA A 431 5.39 27.11 11.84
C ALA A 431 6.04 25.71 11.68
N TYR A 432 5.93 25.11 10.50
CA TYR A 432 6.57 23.82 10.19
C TYR A 432 8.10 23.91 10.31
N ASN A 433 8.72 24.89 9.64
CA ASN A 433 10.18 25.03 9.64
C ASN A 433 10.75 25.31 11.04
N SER A 434 10.03 26.04 11.89
CA SER A 434 10.45 26.33 13.26
C SER A 434 10.46 25.10 14.17
N LYS A 435 9.62 24.11 13.91
CA LYS A 435 9.51 22.86 14.67
C LYS A 435 10.33 21.71 14.07
N LEU A 436 10.99 21.96 12.93
CA LEU A 436 11.73 20.93 12.21
C LEU A 436 12.91 20.41 13.04
N TYR A 437 13.03 19.09 13.13
CA TYR A 437 14.16 18.47 13.83
C TYR A 437 15.48 18.88 13.18
N TYR A 438 16.48 19.29 13.98
CA TYR A 438 17.74 19.85 13.48
C TYR A 438 18.52 18.95 12.49
N LYS A 439 18.33 17.64 12.53
CA LYS A 439 18.92 16.70 11.56
C LYS A 439 18.11 16.57 10.25
N HIS A 440 16.92 17.17 10.18
CA HIS A 440 16.03 17.13 9.03
C HIS A 440 16.02 18.43 8.23
N THR A 441 17.12 19.19 8.25
CA THR A 441 17.23 20.49 7.56
C THR A 441 16.91 20.41 6.07
N GLY A 442 17.18 19.28 5.42
CA GLY A 442 16.81 19.05 4.04
C GLY A 442 15.31 19.04 3.78
N ARG A 443 14.49 18.68 4.78
CA ARG A 443 13.01 18.71 4.70
C ARG A 443 12.42 20.12 4.89
N THR A 444 13.26 21.18 4.94
CA THR A 444 12.77 22.56 4.99
C THR A 444 11.81 22.84 3.84
N MET A 445 10.61 23.32 4.13
CA MET A 445 9.69 23.83 3.12
C MET A 445 10.11 25.22 2.65
N ILE A 446 10.07 25.41 1.35
CA ILE A 446 10.36 26.68 0.69
C ILE A 446 9.13 27.12 -0.08
N LYS A 447 8.76 28.40 0.04
CA LYS A 447 7.74 29.04 -0.77
C LYS A 447 8.43 30.00 -1.73
N ASP A 448 8.26 29.77 -3.03
CA ASP A 448 8.83 30.62 -4.07
C ASP A 448 8.06 30.49 -5.38
N MET A 449 8.04 31.56 -6.21
CA MET A 449 7.36 31.60 -7.52
C MET A 449 5.94 31.04 -7.52
N GLY A 450 5.16 31.29 -6.45
CA GLY A 450 3.77 30.81 -6.34
C GLY A 450 3.63 29.34 -6.01
N HIS A 451 4.69 28.66 -5.57
CA HIS A 451 4.71 27.24 -5.23
C HIS A 451 5.34 26.98 -3.86
N VAL A 452 5.00 25.84 -3.27
CA VAL A 452 5.61 25.28 -2.05
C VAL A 452 6.24 23.93 -2.38
N PHE A 453 7.44 23.69 -1.87
CA PHE A 453 8.20 22.46 -2.11
C PHE A 453 9.20 22.19 -0.97
N MET A 454 9.73 20.98 -0.90
CA MET A 454 10.74 20.59 0.08
C MET A 454 12.14 20.60 -0.55
N ARG A 455 13.10 21.16 0.18
CA ARG A 455 14.48 21.37 -0.26
C ARG A 455 15.15 20.10 -0.77
N ASP A 456 15.08 18.99 -0.03
CA ASP A 456 15.78 17.75 -0.38
C ASP A 456 15.39 17.19 -1.74
N TYR A 457 14.11 17.27 -2.12
CA TYR A 457 13.65 16.78 -3.40
C TYR A 457 14.15 17.64 -4.56
N GLU A 458 14.15 18.97 -4.37
CA GLU A 458 14.70 19.89 -5.37
C GLU A 458 16.20 19.72 -5.48
N ASP A 459 16.95 19.74 -4.37
CA ASP A 459 18.42 19.65 -4.37
C ASP A 459 18.88 18.31 -5.00
N GLY A 460 18.23 17.19 -4.66
CA GLY A 460 18.55 15.90 -5.26
C GLY A 460 18.27 15.86 -6.77
N THR A 461 17.19 16.50 -7.23
CA THR A 461 16.90 16.61 -8.67
C THR A 461 17.94 17.46 -9.39
N VAL A 462 18.31 18.62 -8.81
CA VAL A 462 19.35 19.51 -9.34
C VAL A 462 20.66 18.79 -9.49
N GLU A 463 21.13 18.06 -8.48
CA GLU A 463 22.38 17.33 -8.51
C GLU A 463 22.41 16.28 -9.63
N ILE A 464 21.30 15.54 -9.80
CA ILE A 464 21.18 14.59 -10.92
C ILE A 464 21.30 15.32 -12.27
N ILE A 465 20.53 16.39 -12.47
CA ILE A 465 20.53 17.12 -13.74
C ILE A 465 21.90 17.72 -14.03
N GLN A 466 22.57 18.31 -13.05
CA GLN A 466 23.92 18.87 -13.21
C GLN A 466 24.94 17.79 -13.59
N GLU A 467 24.89 16.62 -12.98
CA GLU A 467 25.76 15.49 -13.33
C GLU A 467 25.52 15.04 -14.78
N LEU A 468 24.23 14.93 -15.19
CA LEU A 468 23.89 14.57 -16.57
C LEU A 468 24.36 15.64 -17.57
N GLN A 469 24.15 16.92 -17.29
CA GLN A 469 24.59 18.04 -18.15
C GLN A 469 26.12 18.10 -18.25
N SER A 470 26.84 17.87 -17.15
CA SER A 470 28.32 17.88 -17.17
C SER A 470 28.90 16.81 -18.08
N ARG A 471 28.22 15.65 -18.17
CA ARG A 471 28.63 14.53 -19.05
C ARG A 471 28.13 14.69 -20.48
N ALA A 472 27.02 15.38 -20.69
CA ALA A 472 26.43 15.58 -22.01
C ALA A 472 27.26 16.50 -22.92
N GLY A 473 28.19 17.29 -22.38
CA GLY A 473 29.03 18.21 -23.15
C GLY A 473 30.34 17.65 -23.63
N ALA A 474 30.64 16.36 -23.40
CA ALA A 474 31.97 15.79 -23.75
C ALA A 474 31.80 14.41 -24.40
N GLY A 475 31.89 14.36 -25.71
CA GLY A 475 31.83 13.10 -26.45
C GLY A 475 33.13 12.29 -26.40
N VAL A 476 33.11 11.07 -26.93
CA VAL A 476 34.28 10.20 -27.08
C VAL A 476 34.89 10.42 -28.45
N PRO A 477 36.12 10.94 -28.54
CA PRO A 477 36.76 11.19 -29.84
C PRO A 477 36.85 9.94 -30.70
N GLY A 478 36.41 10.05 -31.97
CA GLY A 478 36.46 8.95 -32.93
C GLY A 478 35.38 7.86 -32.72
N TYR A 479 34.45 8.04 -31.80
CA TYR A 479 33.41 7.05 -31.46
C TYR A 479 32.56 6.67 -32.70
N ARG A 480 32.04 7.63 -33.46
CA ARG A 480 31.20 7.38 -34.64
C ARG A 480 31.91 6.52 -35.67
N THR A 481 33.17 6.87 -36.04
CA THR A 481 33.96 6.10 -36.99
C THR A 481 34.25 4.69 -36.51
N ALA A 482 34.59 4.53 -35.23
CA ALA A 482 34.82 3.22 -34.65
C ALA A 482 33.55 2.36 -34.63
N THR A 483 32.40 2.97 -34.38
CA THR A 483 31.09 2.27 -34.34
C THR A 483 30.66 1.85 -35.75
N GLU A 484 30.85 2.69 -36.76
CA GLU A 484 30.57 2.36 -38.15
C GLU A 484 31.41 1.18 -38.65
N GLN A 485 32.68 1.13 -38.30
CA GLN A 485 33.57 0.02 -38.61
C GLN A 485 33.16 -1.27 -37.88
N GLY A 486 32.77 -1.16 -36.61
CA GLY A 486 32.29 -2.28 -35.80
C GLY A 486 30.96 -2.86 -36.30
N LEU A 487 30.01 -2.01 -36.67
CA LEU A 487 28.73 -2.41 -37.23
C LEU A 487 28.84 -3.14 -38.56
N ALA A 488 29.82 -2.73 -39.43
CA ALA A 488 30.12 -3.42 -40.69
C ALA A 488 30.58 -4.87 -40.47
N GLN A 489 31.07 -5.22 -39.28
CA GLN A 489 31.56 -6.57 -38.92
C GLN A 489 30.55 -7.37 -38.07
N THR A 490 29.42 -6.77 -37.63
CA THR A 490 28.42 -7.40 -36.75
C THR A 490 27.50 -8.28 -37.57
N THR A 491 27.39 -9.55 -37.18
CA THR A 491 26.47 -10.52 -37.78
C THR A 491 25.63 -11.21 -36.65
N PRO A 492 24.29 -11.19 -36.72
CA PRO A 492 23.45 -10.53 -37.72
C PRO A 492 23.43 -9.01 -37.58
N ALA A 493 23.16 -8.31 -38.68
CA ALA A 493 22.98 -6.85 -38.66
C ALA A 493 21.82 -6.47 -37.75
N PRO A 494 21.86 -5.30 -37.06
CA PRO A 494 20.73 -4.80 -36.26
C PRO A 494 19.47 -4.69 -37.12
N ASP A 495 18.35 -5.06 -36.55
CA ASP A 495 17.03 -5.18 -37.19
C ASP A 495 16.33 -3.83 -37.48
N ASP A 496 16.86 -2.74 -36.93
CA ASP A 496 16.21 -1.41 -36.93
C ASP A 496 17.22 -0.30 -37.26
N PRO A 497 16.99 0.47 -38.33
CA PRO A 497 17.85 1.63 -38.68
C PRO A 497 17.93 2.66 -37.55
N VAL A 498 16.85 2.89 -36.80
CA VAL A 498 16.81 3.83 -35.65
C VAL A 498 17.79 3.41 -34.56
N LYS A 499 17.89 2.10 -34.28
CA LYS A 499 18.85 1.55 -33.30
C LYS A 499 20.29 1.66 -33.80
N VAL A 500 20.50 1.48 -35.11
CA VAL A 500 21.81 1.62 -35.74
C VAL A 500 22.30 3.06 -35.63
N ASP A 501 21.45 4.02 -35.98
CA ASP A 501 21.80 5.44 -35.93
C ASP A 501 21.99 5.91 -34.49
N ALA A 502 21.09 5.50 -33.56
CA ALA A 502 21.28 5.75 -32.16
C ALA A 502 22.62 5.19 -31.63
N LEU A 503 23.03 3.97 -32.04
CA LEU A 503 24.29 3.38 -31.61
C LEU A 503 25.52 4.16 -32.16
N LYS A 504 25.45 4.67 -33.39
CA LYS A 504 26.52 5.48 -33.96
C LYS A 504 26.71 6.82 -33.24
N ASP A 505 25.63 7.40 -32.77
CA ASP A 505 25.61 8.73 -32.14
C ASP A 505 25.72 8.68 -30.64
N LEU A 506 25.53 7.51 -30.00
CA LEU A 506 25.34 7.32 -28.55
C LEU A 506 26.35 8.09 -27.68
N PHE A 507 27.63 8.04 -28.07
CA PHE A 507 28.71 8.70 -27.34
C PHE A 507 29.59 9.61 -28.26
N ALA A 508 29.07 9.96 -29.44
CA ALA A 508 29.78 10.85 -30.35
C ALA A 508 30.03 12.24 -29.75
N ASP A 509 28.99 12.80 -29.12
CA ASP A 509 28.98 14.15 -28.57
C ASP A 509 28.74 14.21 -27.06
N SER A 510 28.57 13.05 -26.40
CA SER A 510 28.19 12.96 -24.99
C SER A 510 28.81 11.73 -24.31
N GLN A 511 29.06 11.78 -23.00
CA GLN A 511 29.42 10.61 -22.17
C GLN A 511 28.20 10.01 -21.44
N VAL A 512 27.01 10.58 -21.64
CA VAL A 512 25.74 10.04 -21.15
C VAL A 512 24.78 9.86 -22.30
N ALA A 513 24.06 8.73 -22.29
CA ALA A 513 23.00 8.45 -23.24
C ALA A 513 21.71 8.11 -22.51
N LEU A 514 20.64 8.84 -22.80
CA LEU A 514 19.29 8.59 -22.32
C LEU A 514 18.50 7.91 -23.44
N ILE A 515 18.09 6.67 -23.23
CA ILE A 515 17.34 5.87 -24.19
C ILE A 515 15.90 5.74 -23.73
N TYR A 516 15.02 6.49 -24.35
CA TYR A 516 13.59 6.44 -24.14
C TYR A 516 12.93 5.47 -25.12
N GLY A 517 11.84 4.85 -24.73
CA GLY A 517 11.08 4.04 -25.66
C GLY A 517 9.84 3.45 -25.01
N ALA A 518 8.79 3.29 -25.78
CA ALA A 518 7.55 2.63 -25.37
C ALA A 518 7.80 1.16 -25.01
N ALA A 519 6.79 0.52 -24.40
CA ALA A 519 6.81 -0.92 -24.19
C ALA A 519 7.02 -1.65 -25.54
N GLY A 520 7.92 -2.64 -25.56
CA GLY A 520 8.15 -3.46 -26.75
C GLY A 520 9.00 -2.85 -27.86
N THR A 521 9.54 -1.65 -27.73
CA THR A 521 10.39 -1.01 -28.75
C THR A 521 11.82 -1.56 -28.82
N GLY A 522 12.14 -2.60 -28.06
CA GLY A 522 13.45 -3.24 -28.15
C GLY A 522 14.54 -2.55 -27.35
N LYS A 523 14.21 -1.84 -26.26
CA LYS A 523 15.20 -1.24 -25.32
C LYS A 523 16.25 -2.26 -24.87
N SER A 524 15.85 -3.45 -24.45
CA SER A 524 16.79 -4.49 -24.02
C SER A 524 17.65 -5.01 -25.18
N THR A 525 17.15 -5.01 -26.42
CA THR A 525 17.94 -5.32 -27.63
C THR A 525 18.99 -4.24 -27.85
N MET A 526 18.63 -2.97 -27.67
CA MET A 526 19.60 -1.87 -27.75
C MET A 526 20.68 -2.00 -26.68
N VAL A 527 20.32 -2.34 -25.44
CA VAL A 527 21.30 -2.61 -24.37
C VAL A 527 22.23 -3.77 -24.73
N SER A 528 21.70 -4.85 -25.34
CA SER A 528 22.50 -5.98 -25.81
C SER A 528 23.48 -5.58 -26.94
N LEU A 529 23.05 -4.72 -27.87
CA LEU A 529 23.91 -4.19 -28.91
C LEU A 529 25.05 -3.32 -28.33
N ILE A 530 24.73 -2.44 -27.37
CA ILE A 530 25.73 -1.65 -26.65
C ILE A 530 26.72 -2.58 -25.93
N ALA A 531 26.23 -3.57 -25.23
CA ALA A 531 27.06 -4.54 -24.52
C ALA A 531 28.00 -5.33 -25.43
N SER A 532 27.51 -5.71 -26.60
CA SER A 532 28.32 -6.40 -27.65
C SER A 532 29.38 -5.50 -28.24
N TYR A 533 29.05 -4.25 -28.52
CA TYR A 533 30.00 -3.26 -29.02
C TYR A 533 31.14 -3.01 -28.02
N PHE A 534 30.80 -2.92 -26.70
CA PHE A 534 31.78 -2.77 -25.63
C PHE A 534 32.27 -4.12 -25.06
N ASN A 535 32.30 -5.22 -25.83
CA ASN A 535 32.55 -6.57 -25.34
C ASN A 535 33.84 -6.71 -24.52
N SER A 536 34.93 -6.05 -24.93
CA SER A 536 36.22 -6.07 -24.21
C SER A 536 36.27 -5.18 -22.97
N ASN A 537 35.31 -4.27 -22.82
CA ASN A 537 35.28 -3.28 -21.73
C ASN A 537 34.61 -3.83 -20.50
N ASN A 538 34.99 -3.31 -19.32
CA ASN A 538 34.35 -3.67 -18.06
C ASN A 538 33.01 -2.93 -17.91
N LYS A 539 31.91 -3.69 -17.76
CA LYS A 539 30.56 -3.14 -17.77
C LYS A 539 29.82 -3.48 -16.48
N LEU A 540 29.03 -2.52 -15.98
CA LEU A 540 28.10 -2.73 -14.89
C LEU A 540 26.67 -2.48 -15.40
N PHE A 541 25.82 -3.49 -15.23
CA PHE A 541 24.39 -3.44 -15.54
C PHE A 541 23.58 -3.41 -14.25
N LEU A 542 22.69 -2.43 -14.13
CA LEU A 542 21.82 -2.26 -13.00
C LEU A 542 20.35 -2.27 -13.43
N ALA A 543 19.50 -2.90 -12.62
CA ALA A 543 18.06 -2.79 -12.73
C ALA A 543 17.43 -2.72 -11.33
N HIS A 544 16.18 -2.29 -11.24
CA HIS A 544 15.54 -2.06 -9.93
C HIS A 544 15.30 -3.35 -9.16
N THR A 545 14.87 -4.43 -9.83
CA THR A 545 14.47 -5.69 -9.20
C THR A 545 15.35 -6.86 -9.66
N HIS A 546 15.42 -7.93 -8.85
CA HIS A 546 16.15 -9.15 -9.22
C HIS A 546 15.65 -9.79 -10.50
N PRO A 547 14.31 -9.96 -10.74
CA PRO A 547 13.84 -10.47 -12.04
C PRO A 547 14.26 -9.62 -13.23
N ALA A 548 14.30 -8.29 -13.07
CA ALA A 548 14.77 -7.41 -14.14
C ALA A 548 16.27 -7.58 -14.39
N VAL A 549 17.07 -7.78 -13.33
CA VAL A 549 18.50 -8.09 -13.45
C VAL A 549 18.71 -9.43 -14.17
N ASP A 550 18.02 -10.48 -13.77
CA ASP A 550 18.12 -11.81 -14.43
C ASP A 550 17.68 -11.77 -15.90
N ASN A 551 16.60 -11.05 -16.20
CA ASN A 551 16.16 -10.83 -17.57
C ASN A 551 17.23 -10.12 -18.40
N LEU A 552 17.84 -9.09 -17.82
CA LEU A 552 18.90 -8.32 -18.45
C LEU A 552 20.13 -9.21 -18.70
N GLU A 553 20.55 -10.02 -17.71
CA GLU A 553 21.67 -10.96 -17.84
C GLU A 553 21.43 -12.02 -18.92
N ARG A 554 20.24 -12.65 -18.95
CA ARG A 554 19.87 -13.64 -19.97
C ARG A 554 19.85 -13.08 -21.40
N ARG A 555 19.49 -11.80 -21.56
CA ARG A 555 19.38 -11.13 -22.87
C ARG A 555 20.72 -10.58 -23.35
N VAL A 556 21.49 -9.97 -22.47
CA VAL A 556 22.73 -9.26 -22.82
C VAL A 556 23.87 -10.25 -23.16
N LYS A 557 24.06 -11.33 -22.39
CA LYS A 557 25.08 -12.38 -22.61
C LYS A 557 26.48 -11.88 -22.98
N ALA A 558 26.90 -10.73 -22.42
CA ALA A 558 28.17 -10.08 -22.77
C ALA A 558 29.29 -10.45 -21.78
N GLN A 559 30.50 -10.61 -22.30
CA GLN A 559 31.71 -10.82 -21.50
C GLN A 559 32.03 -9.56 -20.65
N ASN A 560 32.87 -9.71 -19.62
CA ASN A 560 33.30 -8.61 -18.74
C ASN A 560 32.12 -7.78 -18.19
N SER A 561 31.04 -8.44 -17.81
CA SER A 561 29.80 -7.81 -17.36
C SER A 561 29.47 -8.22 -15.95
N THR A 562 29.07 -7.26 -15.14
CA THR A 562 28.58 -7.43 -13.76
C THR A 562 27.12 -7.01 -13.72
N PHE A 563 26.23 -7.81 -13.12
CA PHE A 563 24.81 -7.55 -13.02
C PHE A 563 24.40 -7.42 -11.56
N ARG A 564 23.67 -6.36 -11.20
CA ARG A 564 23.25 -6.09 -9.82
C ARG A 564 21.94 -5.32 -9.78
N THR A 565 21.26 -5.35 -8.62
CA THR A 565 20.18 -4.39 -8.38
C THR A 565 20.76 -3.02 -8.04
N VAL A 566 20.02 -1.96 -8.41
CA VAL A 566 20.36 -0.56 -8.08
C VAL A 566 20.63 -0.42 -6.57
N ARG A 567 19.76 -0.97 -5.72
CA ARG A 567 19.90 -0.92 -4.26
C ARG A 567 21.15 -1.65 -3.76
N SER A 568 21.49 -2.79 -4.35
CA SER A 568 22.72 -3.52 -4.01
C SER A 568 23.96 -2.70 -4.31
N GLN A 569 23.99 -2.02 -5.45
CA GLN A 569 25.11 -1.15 -5.83
C GLN A 569 25.16 0.12 -4.98
N ALA A 570 24.03 0.76 -4.73
CA ALA A 570 23.91 1.94 -3.88
C ALA A 570 24.45 1.73 -2.45
N ASN A 571 24.44 0.50 -1.95
CA ASN A 571 24.93 0.16 -0.60
C ASN A 571 26.38 -0.35 -0.58
N ARG A 572 27.05 -0.45 -1.74
CA ARG A 572 28.44 -0.93 -1.81
C ARG A 572 29.42 0.22 -1.91
N ASN A 573 30.57 0.03 -1.29
CA ASN A 573 31.77 0.81 -1.58
C ASN A 573 32.60 0.04 -2.63
N ASP A 574 32.27 0.24 -3.89
CA ASP A 574 32.92 -0.44 -5.01
C ASP A 574 34.10 0.40 -5.52
N SER A 575 35.32 -0.12 -5.42
CA SER A 575 36.54 0.52 -5.95
C SER A 575 36.75 0.24 -7.44
N THR A 576 36.00 -0.67 -8.03
CA THR A 576 36.07 -1.06 -9.43
C THR A 576 35.73 0.12 -10.33
N VAL A 577 36.56 0.32 -11.38
CA VAL A 577 36.28 1.31 -12.43
C VAL A 577 35.62 0.59 -13.58
N TYR A 578 34.41 1.00 -13.92
CA TYR A 578 33.68 0.48 -15.07
C TYR A 578 33.84 1.39 -16.28
N ASP A 579 34.01 0.82 -17.45
CA ASP A 579 34.05 1.61 -18.69
C ASP A 579 32.64 2.09 -19.04
N VAL A 580 31.63 1.22 -18.87
CA VAL A 580 30.21 1.53 -19.12
C VAL A 580 29.36 1.14 -17.94
N LEU A 581 28.56 2.07 -17.45
CA LEU A 581 27.45 1.84 -16.50
C LEU A 581 26.12 1.92 -17.27
N VAL A 582 25.33 0.87 -17.21
CA VAL A 582 23.99 0.80 -17.79
C VAL A 582 22.96 0.65 -16.68
N ILE A 583 21.97 1.53 -16.64
CA ILE A 583 20.84 1.42 -15.72
C ILE A 583 19.57 1.23 -16.57
N ASP A 584 18.91 0.08 -16.43
CA ASP A 584 17.66 -0.23 -17.10
C ASP A 584 16.45 0.02 -16.17
N GLU A 585 15.28 0.20 -16.77
CA GLU A 585 14.02 0.57 -16.09
C GLU A 585 14.16 1.84 -15.23
N CYS A 586 14.80 2.89 -15.73
CA CYS A 586 15.09 4.12 -15.01
C CYS A 586 13.88 4.84 -14.41
N SER A 587 12.68 4.67 -15.00
CA SER A 587 11.43 5.21 -14.43
C SER A 587 11.15 4.70 -13.01
N THR A 588 11.65 3.51 -12.66
CA THR A 588 11.44 2.89 -11.34
C THR A 588 12.53 3.23 -10.33
N VAL A 589 13.57 3.97 -10.72
CA VAL A 589 14.71 4.31 -9.87
C VAL A 589 14.48 5.66 -9.19
N SER A 590 14.51 5.68 -7.86
CA SER A 590 14.34 6.91 -7.09
C SER A 590 15.53 7.86 -7.23
N ASN A 591 15.29 9.18 -7.01
CA ASN A 591 16.37 10.18 -6.97
C ASN A 591 17.46 9.78 -5.96
N ALA A 592 17.07 9.31 -4.78
CA ALA A 592 18.01 8.92 -3.73
C ALA A 592 18.88 7.72 -4.12
N ASP A 593 18.29 6.70 -4.75
CA ASP A 593 19.03 5.52 -5.19
C ASP A 593 19.97 5.85 -6.34
N LEU A 594 19.51 6.64 -7.32
CA LEU A 594 20.37 7.08 -8.42
C LEU A 594 21.57 7.87 -7.90
N LEU A 595 21.36 8.88 -7.06
CA LEU A 595 22.45 9.67 -6.47
C LEU A 595 23.43 8.79 -5.68
N ALA A 596 22.94 7.81 -4.94
CA ALA A 596 23.79 6.88 -4.23
C ALA A 596 24.66 6.03 -5.19
N VAL A 597 24.10 5.58 -6.31
CA VAL A 597 24.83 4.86 -7.35
C VAL A 597 25.90 5.77 -8.00
N LEU A 598 25.51 6.98 -8.43
CA LEU A 598 26.42 7.92 -9.10
C LEU A 598 27.61 8.32 -8.21
N ARG A 599 27.37 8.54 -6.91
CA ARG A 599 28.42 8.91 -5.94
C ARG A 599 29.35 7.76 -5.56
N ARG A 600 28.88 6.51 -5.61
CA ARG A 600 29.63 5.33 -5.12
C ARG A 600 30.21 4.45 -6.22
N THR A 601 29.85 4.70 -7.48
CA THR A 601 30.32 3.91 -8.61
C THR A 601 31.25 4.75 -9.48
N LYS A 602 32.42 4.22 -9.79
CA LYS A 602 33.38 4.84 -10.72
C LYS A 602 33.10 4.32 -12.13
N PHE A 603 32.76 5.20 -13.06
CA PHE A 603 32.46 4.83 -14.44
C PHE A 603 32.88 5.94 -15.42
N LYS A 604 33.10 5.57 -16.70
CA LYS A 604 33.45 6.51 -17.77
C LYS A 604 32.22 6.94 -18.57
N LEU A 605 31.42 5.99 -19.03
CA LEU A 605 30.23 6.21 -19.86
C LEU A 605 28.99 5.76 -19.10
N LEU A 606 27.85 6.47 -19.29
CA LEU A 606 26.59 6.22 -18.64
C LEU A 606 25.48 6.01 -19.67
N VAL A 607 24.74 4.91 -19.55
CA VAL A 607 23.53 4.62 -20.33
C VAL A 607 22.34 4.49 -19.40
N LEU A 608 21.31 5.30 -19.61
CA LEU A 608 20.07 5.33 -18.85
C LEU A 608 18.92 4.94 -19.77
N VAL A 609 18.23 3.83 -19.45
CA VAL A 609 17.21 3.26 -20.30
C VAL A 609 15.88 3.18 -19.56
N GLY A 610 14.79 3.60 -20.20
CA GLY A 610 13.48 3.50 -19.54
C GLY A 610 12.31 3.96 -20.40
N ASP A 611 11.12 3.89 -19.79
CA ASP A 611 9.86 4.36 -20.35
C ASP A 611 9.20 5.31 -19.36
N VAL A 612 9.10 6.58 -19.67
CA VAL A 612 8.55 7.62 -18.79
C VAL A 612 7.04 7.49 -18.54
N TYR A 613 6.37 6.60 -19.26
CA TYR A 613 4.93 6.36 -19.13
C TYR A 613 4.60 5.11 -18.32
N GLN A 614 5.59 4.28 -17.97
CA GLN A 614 5.41 3.15 -17.08
C GLN A 614 5.39 3.59 -15.61
N ILE A 615 5.01 2.67 -14.70
CA ILE A 615 4.96 2.92 -13.25
C ILE A 615 6.25 3.57 -12.77
N GLU A 616 6.08 4.65 -12.03
CA GLU A 616 7.17 5.40 -11.42
C GLU A 616 7.70 4.69 -10.15
N SER A 617 8.82 5.18 -9.64
CA SER A 617 9.38 4.72 -8.39
C SER A 617 8.43 4.93 -7.21
N ILE A 618 8.41 3.98 -6.26
CA ILE A 618 7.65 4.10 -5.00
C ILE A 618 8.10 5.31 -4.15
N GLN A 619 9.39 5.67 -4.25
CA GLN A 619 9.96 6.90 -3.69
C GLN A 619 10.11 7.91 -4.82
N PHE A 620 10.15 9.20 -4.49
CA PHE A 620 10.28 10.23 -5.51
C PHE A 620 11.38 9.94 -6.53
N GLY A 621 11.03 9.83 -7.81
CA GLY A 621 11.88 9.38 -8.89
C GLY A 621 11.58 10.00 -10.26
N ASN A 622 10.99 11.20 -10.32
CA ASN A 622 10.62 11.87 -11.58
C ASN A 622 11.83 12.44 -12.38
N TRP A 623 13.06 12.23 -11.89
CA TRP A 623 14.28 12.74 -12.52
C TRP A 623 14.42 12.31 -13.99
N PHE A 624 14.04 11.08 -14.33
CA PHE A 624 14.20 10.55 -15.70
C PHE A 624 13.28 11.26 -16.70
N GLY A 625 12.06 11.57 -16.28
CA GLY A 625 11.13 12.37 -17.08
C GLY A 625 11.57 13.83 -17.21
N LEU A 626 12.13 14.42 -16.15
CA LEU A 626 12.65 15.78 -16.16
C LEU A 626 13.94 15.92 -16.98
N ALA A 627 14.84 14.92 -16.93
CA ALA A 627 16.15 14.93 -17.58
C ALA A 627 16.08 15.25 -19.08
N ARG A 628 15.03 14.78 -19.78
CA ARG A 628 14.83 15.06 -21.20
C ARG A 628 14.77 16.56 -21.53
N SER A 629 14.30 17.39 -20.60
CA SER A 629 14.22 18.84 -20.78
C SER A 629 15.56 19.56 -20.57
N PHE A 630 16.58 18.87 -20.07
CA PHE A 630 17.87 19.48 -19.69
C PHE A 630 19.07 18.91 -20.44
N VAL A 631 18.90 17.77 -21.09
CA VAL A 631 19.97 17.07 -21.82
C VAL A 631 19.75 17.30 -23.30
N PRO A 632 20.82 17.65 -24.10
CA PRO A 632 20.66 17.92 -25.51
C PRO A 632 20.19 16.68 -26.30
N ASP A 633 19.50 16.91 -27.42
CA ASP A 633 18.98 15.84 -28.27
C ASP A 633 20.04 14.85 -28.74
N THR A 634 21.32 15.29 -28.85
CA THR A 634 22.47 14.41 -29.17
C THR A 634 22.75 13.35 -28.08
N ALA A 635 22.24 13.51 -26.89
CA ALA A 635 22.38 12.55 -25.78
C ALA A 635 21.04 11.87 -25.39
N ALA A 636 19.92 12.18 -26.08
CA ALA A 636 18.60 11.66 -25.81
C ALA A 636 18.02 10.95 -27.05
N PHE A 637 17.85 9.65 -26.95
CA PHE A 637 17.42 8.80 -28.07
C PHE A 637 16.02 8.24 -27.77
N GLU A 638 15.12 8.24 -28.75
CA GLU A 638 13.79 7.66 -28.60
C GLU A 638 13.58 6.50 -29.58
N LEU A 639 13.33 5.31 -29.04
CA LEU A 639 12.99 4.13 -29.82
C LEU A 639 11.47 4.10 -30.04
N THR A 640 11.03 4.20 -31.28
CA THR A 640 9.61 4.36 -31.63
C THR A 640 8.96 3.08 -32.17
N THR A 641 9.74 2.19 -32.79
CA THR A 641 9.22 0.98 -33.47
C THR A 641 8.97 -0.15 -32.47
N PRO A 642 7.72 -0.60 -32.25
CA PRO A 642 7.42 -1.71 -31.35
C PRO A 642 7.67 -3.06 -32.03
N TYR A 643 8.24 -4.03 -31.27
CA TYR A 643 8.54 -5.40 -31.74
C TYR A 643 7.94 -6.50 -30.86
N ARG A 644 7.28 -6.13 -29.73
CA ARG A 644 6.78 -7.08 -28.73
C ARG A 644 5.62 -7.92 -29.24
N THR A 645 4.73 -7.31 -30.01
CA THR A 645 3.54 -7.92 -30.58
C THR A 645 3.43 -7.63 -32.06
N LYS A 646 2.79 -8.56 -32.77
CA LYS A 646 2.38 -8.38 -34.16
C LYS A 646 0.88 -8.03 -34.26
N ASN A 647 0.22 -7.86 -33.14
CA ASN A 647 -1.18 -7.47 -33.07
C ASN A 647 -1.28 -5.94 -33.19
N ASP A 648 -1.70 -5.46 -34.36
CA ASP A 648 -1.79 -4.03 -34.67
C ASP A 648 -2.83 -3.32 -33.77
N ASP A 649 -3.90 -4.00 -33.36
CA ASP A 649 -4.92 -3.46 -32.46
C ASP A 649 -4.37 -3.19 -31.06
N LEU A 650 -3.48 -4.08 -30.54
CA LEU A 650 -2.78 -3.83 -29.27
C LEU A 650 -1.82 -2.65 -29.38
N LEU A 651 -1.12 -2.54 -30.50
CA LEU A 651 -0.19 -1.43 -30.74
C LEU A 651 -0.92 -0.09 -30.82
N ASP A 652 -2.08 -0.07 -31.50
CA ASP A 652 -2.94 1.11 -31.57
C ASP A 652 -3.43 1.51 -30.17
N LEU A 653 -3.94 0.56 -29.38
CA LEU A 653 -4.36 0.81 -28.01
C LEU A 653 -3.20 1.37 -27.15
N TRP A 654 -2.00 0.77 -27.23
CA TRP A 654 -0.86 1.26 -26.45
C TRP A 654 -0.47 2.68 -26.82
N SER A 655 -0.49 3.02 -28.12
CA SER A 655 -0.22 4.37 -28.59
C SER A 655 -1.27 5.36 -28.13
N THR A 656 -2.56 4.98 -28.27
CA THR A 656 -3.72 5.80 -27.91
C THR A 656 -3.71 6.12 -26.40
N VAL A 657 -3.46 5.11 -25.56
CA VAL A 657 -3.35 5.31 -24.10
C VAL A 657 -2.09 6.10 -23.75
N ARG A 658 -0.93 5.78 -24.33
CA ARG A 658 0.34 6.50 -24.09
C ARG A 658 0.22 8.00 -24.37
N GLU A 659 -0.49 8.35 -25.46
CA GLU A 659 -0.66 9.73 -25.90
C GLU A 659 -1.89 10.41 -25.28
N LEU A 660 -2.69 9.71 -24.48
CA LEU A 660 -3.96 10.16 -23.94
C LEU A 660 -4.83 10.82 -25.03
N LYS A 661 -5.09 10.06 -26.09
CA LYS A 661 -5.99 10.48 -27.17
C LYS A 661 -7.44 10.40 -26.71
N ASP A 662 -8.32 11.19 -27.30
CA ASP A 662 -9.73 11.26 -26.91
C ASP A 662 -10.53 9.98 -27.28
N ASP A 663 -9.96 9.08 -28.11
CA ASP A 663 -10.60 7.88 -28.62
C ASP A 663 -10.21 6.59 -27.89
N ILE A 664 -9.70 6.67 -26.65
CA ILE A 664 -9.31 5.48 -25.87
C ILE A 664 -10.50 4.51 -25.70
N SER A 665 -11.67 5.01 -25.25
CA SER A 665 -12.87 4.18 -25.03
C SER A 665 -13.37 3.57 -26.33
N GLU A 666 -13.33 4.32 -27.44
CA GLU A 666 -13.69 3.80 -28.76
C GLU A 666 -12.76 2.67 -29.21
N THR A 667 -11.46 2.83 -29.00
CA THR A 667 -10.44 1.81 -29.35
C THR A 667 -10.63 0.55 -28.51
N LEU A 668 -10.91 0.69 -27.22
CA LEU A 668 -11.21 -0.45 -26.33
C LEU A 668 -12.46 -1.22 -26.77
N ALA A 669 -13.53 -0.51 -27.09
CA ALA A 669 -14.79 -1.11 -27.50
C ALA A 669 -14.69 -1.77 -28.89
N ARG A 670 -14.09 -1.08 -29.87
CA ARG A 670 -13.92 -1.56 -31.24
C ARG A 670 -13.13 -2.87 -31.30
N ASN A 671 -12.12 -3.02 -30.48
CA ASN A 671 -11.23 -4.18 -30.49
C ASN A 671 -11.67 -5.25 -29.46
N GLY A 672 -12.79 -5.05 -28.75
CA GLY A 672 -13.34 -6.01 -27.80
C GLY A 672 -12.46 -6.24 -26.57
N TYR A 673 -11.66 -5.25 -26.16
CA TYR A 673 -10.82 -5.35 -24.97
C TYR A 673 -11.56 -5.06 -23.68
N SER A 674 -12.66 -4.29 -23.75
CA SER A 674 -13.52 -3.98 -22.62
C SER A 674 -14.62 -5.04 -22.49
N THR A 675 -14.79 -5.59 -21.29
CA THR A 675 -15.82 -6.58 -20.97
C THR A 675 -16.34 -6.41 -19.55
N VAL A 676 -17.57 -6.82 -19.31
CA VAL A 676 -18.10 -6.90 -17.95
C VAL A 676 -17.55 -8.14 -17.26
N LEU A 677 -17.56 -8.13 -15.92
CA LEU A 677 -17.09 -9.25 -15.13
C LEU A 677 -18.04 -10.46 -15.32
N ASP A 678 -17.54 -11.50 -15.94
CA ASP A 678 -18.27 -12.73 -16.24
C ASP A 678 -17.40 -13.98 -16.09
N GLN A 679 -17.95 -15.14 -16.47
CA GLN A 679 -17.26 -16.44 -16.37
C GLN A 679 -15.96 -16.52 -17.20
N SER A 680 -15.79 -15.70 -18.22
CA SER A 680 -14.59 -15.72 -19.07
C SER A 680 -13.31 -15.33 -18.30
N LEU A 681 -13.44 -14.63 -17.16
CA LEU A 681 -12.33 -14.37 -16.26
C LEU A 681 -11.62 -15.66 -15.82
N PHE A 682 -12.39 -16.73 -15.58
CA PHE A 682 -11.91 -18.00 -15.04
C PHE A 682 -11.53 -19.03 -16.11
N THR A 683 -11.92 -18.80 -17.36
CA THR A 683 -11.58 -19.67 -18.46
C THR A 683 -10.20 -19.33 -18.99
N ALA A 684 -9.21 -20.19 -18.73
CA ALA A 684 -7.86 -20.02 -19.27
C ALA A 684 -7.89 -20.07 -20.80
N GLN A 685 -7.30 -19.08 -21.45
CA GLN A 685 -7.25 -18.98 -22.92
C GLN A 685 -5.90 -19.40 -23.49
N ARG A 686 -4.86 -19.38 -22.68
CA ARG A 686 -3.47 -19.72 -23.02
C ARG A 686 -2.74 -20.30 -21.80
N ASP A 687 -1.68 -21.07 -22.04
CA ASP A 687 -0.82 -21.58 -20.97
C ASP A 687 -0.05 -20.47 -20.25
N ASP A 688 0.38 -19.41 -20.98
CA ASP A 688 1.02 -18.23 -20.43
C ASP A 688 0.00 -17.09 -20.26
N GLU A 689 -0.97 -17.30 -19.36
CA GLU A 689 -1.99 -16.33 -19.00
C GLU A 689 -1.81 -15.81 -17.58
N ILE A 690 -2.11 -14.55 -17.34
CA ILE A 690 -2.10 -13.92 -16.01
C ILE A 690 -3.32 -13.03 -15.79
N VAL A 691 -3.83 -13.01 -14.58
CA VAL A 691 -4.80 -12.03 -14.11
C VAL A 691 -4.08 -10.93 -13.33
N LEU A 692 -4.27 -9.68 -13.72
CA LEU A 692 -3.71 -8.52 -13.06
C LEU A 692 -4.76 -7.82 -12.21
N CYS A 693 -4.47 -7.61 -10.94
CA CYS A 693 -5.31 -6.87 -10.00
C CYS A 693 -4.52 -5.72 -9.38
N LEU A 694 -5.19 -4.68 -8.90
CA LEU A 694 -4.55 -3.54 -8.24
C LEU A 694 -4.19 -3.84 -6.79
N ASN A 695 -5.12 -4.42 -6.05
CA ASN A 695 -5.03 -4.59 -4.61
C ASN A 695 -4.94 -6.06 -4.20
N TYR A 696 -4.35 -6.31 -3.03
CA TYR A 696 -4.33 -7.64 -2.40
C TYR A 696 -5.68 -8.00 -1.77
N ASP A 697 -6.38 -7.00 -1.25
CA ASP A 697 -7.58 -7.14 -0.45
C ASP A 697 -8.81 -6.74 -1.27
N GLY A 698 -9.98 -7.17 -0.83
CA GLY A 698 -11.24 -6.93 -1.51
C GLY A 698 -11.67 -8.13 -2.33
N LEU A 699 -12.92 -8.09 -2.79
CA LEU A 699 -13.56 -9.18 -3.50
C LEU A 699 -12.79 -9.64 -4.74
N TYR A 700 -12.34 -8.66 -5.53
CA TYR A 700 -11.52 -8.89 -6.72
C TYR A 700 -10.04 -8.57 -6.48
N GLY A 701 -9.61 -8.59 -5.21
CA GLY A 701 -8.21 -8.52 -4.85
C GLY A 701 -7.47 -9.82 -5.16
N ILE A 702 -6.16 -9.73 -5.25
CA ILE A 702 -5.27 -10.83 -5.64
C ILE A 702 -5.53 -12.10 -4.82
N ASN A 703 -5.72 -11.96 -3.51
CA ASN A 703 -5.90 -13.11 -2.62
C ASN A 703 -7.20 -13.87 -2.91
N ASN A 704 -8.30 -13.18 -3.17
CA ASN A 704 -9.57 -13.80 -3.50
C ASN A 704 -9.57 -14.38 -4.92
N VAL A 705 -9.08 -13.62 -5.90
CA VAL A 705 -8.99 -14.08 -7.29
C VAL A 705 -8.09 -15.32 -7.38
N ASN A 706 -6.98 -15.36 -6.64
CA ASN A 706 -6.14 -16.56 -6.58
C ASN A 706 -6.88 -17.79 -6.03
N ARG A 707 -7.66 -17.63 -4.95
CA ARG A 707 -8.47 -18.72 -4.38
C ARG A 707 -9.52 -19.22 -5.37
N PHE A 708 -10.13 -18.28 -6.06
CA PHE A 708 -11.13 -18.59 -7.06
C PHE A 708 -10.52 -19.36 -8.24
N LEU A 709 -9.44 -18.87 -8.83
CA LEU A 709 -8.74 -19.54 -9.93
C LEU A 709 -8.12 -20.88 -9.51
N GLN A 710 -7.65 -20.99 -8.27
CA GLN A 710 -7.16 -22.24 -7.70
C GLN A 710 -8.26 -23.30 -7.60
N SER A 711 -9.54 -22.92 -7.53
CA SER A 711 -10.64 -23.90 -7.46
C SER A 711 -10.70 -24.78 -8.71
N SER A 712 -10.34 -24.25 -9.88
CA SER A 712 -10.27 -24.97 -11.14
C SER A 712 -9.07 -25.96 -11.24
N ASN A 713 -8.07 -25.85 -10.35
CA ASN A 713 -7.01 -26.84 -10.27
C ASN A 713 -7.55 -28.15 -9.66
N PRO A 714 -7.53 -29.29 -10.39
CA PRO A 714 -8.09 -30.56 -9.92
C PRO A 714 -7.25 -31.25 -8.84
N GLY A 715 -6.07 -30.74 -8.53
CA GLY A 715 -5.18 -31.28 -7.50
C GLY A 715 -5.85 -31.34 -6.12
N ALA A 716 -5.47 -32.34 -5.31
CA ALA A 716 -5.99 -32.46 -3.94
C ALA A 716 -5.63 -31.24 -3.10
N ALA A 717 -6.62 -30.67 -2.41
CA ALA A 717 -6.44 -29.51 -1.56
C ALA A 717 -5.67 -29.91 -0.28
N THR A 718 -4.56 -29.26 -0.01
CA THR A 718 -3.78 -29.37 1.21
C THR A 718 -3.93 -28.09 2.02
N VAL A 719 -4.52 -28.19 3.21
CA VAL A 719 -4.73 -27.05 4.11
C VAL A 719 -3.53 -26.90 5.02
N TRP A 720 -2.91 -25.72 5.02
CA TRP A 720 -1.85 -25.35 5.95
C TRP A 720 -2.12 -23.94 6.53
N GLY A 721 -2.27 -23.88 7.83
CA GLY A 721 -2.80 -22.65 8.42
C GLY A 721 -4.22 -22.39 7.94
N ALA A 722 -4.48 -21.20 7.44
CA ALA A 722 -5.76 -20.85 6.83
C ALA A 722 -5.66 -20.76 5.28
N THR A 723 -4.54 -21.22 4.70
CA THR A 723 -4.29 -21.20 3.25
C THR A 723 -4.39 -22.62 2.69
N VAL A 724 -4.85 -22.72 1.45
CA VAL A 724 -4.94 -23.97 0.70
C VAL A 724 -3.86 -23.99 -0.38
N TYR A 725 -3.18 -25.11 -0.54
CA TYR A 725 -2.19 -25.36 -1.59
C TYR A 725 -2.55 -26.61 -2.35
N LYS A 726 -2.29 -26.62 -3.65
CA LYS A 726 -2.50 -27.79 -4.53
C LYS A 726 -1.25 -28.04 -5.36
N VAL A 727 -0.98 -29.28 -5.66
CA VAL A 727 0.04 -29.65 -6.66
C VAL A 727 -0.37 -29.05 -8.01
N GLY A 728 0.58 -28.47 -8.73
CA GLY A 728 0.34 -27.77 -9.99
C GLY A 728 0.04 -26.28 -9.83
N ASP A 729 -0.15 -25.74 -8.62
CA ASP A 729 -0.35 -24.31 -8.43
C ASP A 729 0.88 -23.52 -8.90
N PRO A 730 0.70 -22.48 -9.72
CA PRO A 730 1.75 -21.51 -9.99
C PRO A 730 2.04 -20.72 -8.72
N VAL A 731 3.31 -20.46 -8.45
CA VAL A 731 3.73 -19.68 -7.27
C VAL A 731 4.69 -18.56 -7.65
N LEU A 732 4.67 -17.52 -6.82
CA LEU A 732 5.60 -16.40 -6.91
C LEU A 732 6.28 -16.23 -5.56
N PHE A 733 7.60 -16.39 -5.52
CA PHE A 733 8.35 -16.22 -4.28
C PHE A 733 8.34 -14.78 -3.80
N ASN A 734 8.30 -14.61 -2.49
CA ASN A 734 8.33 -13.31 -1.80
C ASN A 734 9.43 -13.29 -0.74
N GLU A 735 10.51 -14.00 -1.00
CA GLU A 735 11.62 -14.19 -0.07
C GLU A 735 12.86 -13.42 -0.54
N THR A 736 13.54 -12.75 0.38
CA THR A 736 14.75 -11.98 0.08
C THR A 736 15.98 -12.44 0.87
N ASN A 737 15.81 -13.18 1.97
CA ASN A 737 16.90 -13.47 2.88
C ASN A 737 17.08 -14.96 3.19
N ARG A 738 15.99 -15.71 3.36
CA ARG A 738 16.01 -17.11 3.81
C ARG A 738 16.76 -18.02 2.84
N PHE A 739 16.59 -17.78 1.57
CA PHE A 739 17.11 -18.60 0.46
C PHE A 739 18.01 -17.82 -0.50
N ALA A 740 18.50 -16.66 -0.06
CA ALA A 740 19.41 -15.86 -0.87
C ALA A 740 20.77 -16.57 -1.04
N PRO A 741 21.42 -16.45 -2.19
CA PRO A 741 21.01 -15.66 -3.37
C PRO A 741 20.16 -16.44 -4.39
N LEU A 742 19.80 -17.70 -4.09
CA LEU A 742 19.16 -18.58 -5.07
C LEU A 742 17.71 -18.20 -5.35
N ILE A 743 16.92 -17.97 -4.31
CA ILE A 743 15.52 -17.55 -4.40
C ILE A 743 15.42 -16.08 -3.98
N TYR A 744 14.68 -15.30 -4.78
CA TYR A 744 14.47 -13.87 -4.60
C TYR A 744 13.01 -13.48 -4.91
N ASN A 745 12.62 -12.27 -4.52
CA ASN A 745 11.29 -11.75 -4.78
C ASN A 745 10.92 -11.81 -6.27
N ASN A 746 9.68 -12.24 -6.53
CA ASN A 746 9.09 -12.40 -7.86
C ASN A 746 9.71 -13.50 -8.73
N LEU A 747 10.50 -14.42 -8.17
CA LEU A 747 10.88 -15.64 -8.88
C LEU A 747 9.65 -16.52 -9.06
N LYS A 748 9.36 -16.92 -10.30
CA LYS A 748 8.25 -17.81 -10.63
C LYS A 748 8.60 -19.25 -10.29
N GLY A 749 7.58 -20.05 -9.96
CA GLY A 749 7.70 -21.49 -9.75
C GLY A 749 6.35 -22.19 -9.85
N ARG A 750 6.36 -23.51 -9.67
CA ARG A 750 5.17 -24.37 -9.64
C ARG A 750 5.34 -25.42 -8.56
N ILE A 751 4.28 -25.71 -7.83
CA ILE A 751 4.30 -26.78 -6.81
C ILE A 751 4.25 -28.14 -7.50
N GLU A 752 5.30 -28.92 -7.32
CA GLU A 752 5.41 -30.28 -7.89
C GLU A 752 4.94 -31.33 -6.89
N LYS A 753 5.19 -31.10 -5.57
CA LYS A 753 4.79 -32.02 -4.52
C LYS A 753 4.54 -31.31 -3.20
N ILE A 754 3.59 -31.85 -2.44
CA ILE A 754 3.28 -31.41 -1.07
C ILE A 754 3.31 -32.64 -0.15
N ASP A 755 3.99 -32.53 0.98
CA ASP A 755 4.04 -33.58 1.99
C ASP A 755 3.80 -32.96 3.38
N VAL A 756 2.78 -33.46 4.09
CA VAL A 756 2.36 -32.92 5.39
C VAL A 756 2.61 -33.94 6.50
N THR A 757 3.29 -33.49 7.53
CA THR A 757 3.49 -34.25 8.77
C THR A 757 3.06 -33.37 9.96
N PRO A 758 2.78 -33.93 11.14
CA PRO A 758 2.44 -33.11 12.29
C PRO A 758 3.47 -31.98 12.56
N GLY A 759 3.00 -30.74 12.56
CA GLY A 759 3.81 -29.54 12.79
C GLY A 759 4.70 -29.10 11.61
N ARG A 760 4.61 -29.75 10.42
CA ARG A 760 5.47 -29.41 9.29
C ARG A 760 4.78 -29.71 7.95
N ILE A 761 4.88 -28.76 7.00
CA ILE A 761 4.60 -28.98 5.59
C ILE A 761 5.90 -28.86 4.77
N ARG A 762 6.05 -29.72 3.80
CA ARG A 762 7.18 -29.76 2.87
C ARG A 762 6.69 -29.50 1.46
N PHE A 763 7.39 -28.65 0.75
CA PHE A 763 7.13 -28.34 -0.66
C PHE A 763 8.32 -28.72 -1.53
N ASP A 764 8.02 -29.38 -2.67
CA ASP A 764 8.93 -29.46 -3.81
C ASP A 764 8.40 -28.47 -4.85
N VAL A 765 9.23 -27.51 -5.25
CA VAL A 765 8.83 -26.44 -6.15
C VAL A 765 9.83 -26.36 -7.30
N SER A 766 9.33 -26.48 -8.54
CA SER A 766 10.13 -26.15 -9.72
C SER A 766 10.20 -24.63 -9.87
N ILE A 767 11.39 -24.08 -10.12
CA ILE A 767 11.61 -22.64 -10.24
C ILE A 767 12.08 -22.25 -11.64
N ASP A 768 11.69 -21.09 -12.12
CA ASP A 768 12.05 -20.55 -13.45
C ASP A 768 13.51 -20.05 -13.50
N ARG A 769 14.41 -20.95 -13.06
CA ARG A 769 15.85 -20.72 -13.03
C ARG A 769 16.58 -22.08 -13.04
N PRO A 770 17.66 -22.24 -13.81
CA PRO A 770 18.52 -23.41 -13.68
C PRO A 770 19.11 -23.49 -12.26
N VAL A 771 19.06 -24.67 -11.67
CA VAL A 771 19.61 -24.96 -10.34
C VAL A 771 20.40 -26.25 -10.39
N THR A 772 21.50 -26.28 -9.67
CA THR A 772 22.35 -27.45 -9.48
C THR A 772 22.49 -27.79 -7.99
N ALA A 773 22.98 -28.96 -7.69
CA ALA A 773 23.25 -29.37 -6.30
C ALA A 773 24.26 -28.44 -5.60
N MET A 774 25.16 -27.77 -6.35
CA MET A 774 26.15 -26.82 -5.78
C MET A 774 25.51 -25.50 -5.38
N ASP A 775 24.42 -25.07 -6.07
CA ASP A 775 23.78 -23.78 -5.81
C ASP A 775 22.99 -23.77 -4.50
N VAL A 776 22.59 -24.95 -4.00
CA VAL A 776 21.85 -25.10 -2.74
C VAL A 776 22.77 -25.33 -1.53
N ASP A 777 24.07 -25.48 -1.75
CA ASP A 777 25.02 -25.67 -0.67
C ASP A 777 25.12 -24.43 0.22
N GLY A 778 24.97 -24.58 1.52
CA GLY A 778 24.94 -23.47 2.49
C GLY A 778 23.61 -22.70 2.56
N VAL A 779 22.58 -23.08 1.79
CA VAL A 779 21.24 -22.52 1.83
C VAL A 779 20.27 -23.56 2.40
N ASN A 780 19.25 -23.15 3.15
CA ASN A 780 18.23 -24.04 3.72
C ASN A 780 17.27 -24.65 2.66
N LEU A 781 17.85 -25.15 1.56
CA LEU A 781 17.18 -25.79 0.45
C LEU A 781 17.80 -27.15 0.15
N ARG A 782 17.03 -28.07 -0.43
CA ARG A 782 17.52 -29.32 -0.97
C ARG A 782 17.25 -29.37 -2.47
N TYR A 783 18.22 -29.80 -3.24
CA TYR A 783 18.08 -30.06 -4.67
C TYR A 783 17.39 -31.40 -4.89
N VAL A 784 16.33 -31.42 -5.69
CA VAL A 784 15.57 -32.63 -6.02
C VAL A 784 15.82 -33.10 -7.47
N GLY A 785 16.10 -32.17 -8.39
CA GLY A 785 16.34 -32.39 -9.80
C GLY A 785 15.64 -31.35 -10.68
N ASP A 786 16.03 -31.23 -11.94
CA ASP A 786 15.36 -30.44 -12.98
C ASP A 786 14.84 -29.06 -12.53
N ALA A 787 15.70 -28.23 -11.93
CA ALA A 787 15.35 -26.93 -11.36
C ALA A 787 14.34 -27.00 -10.20
N THR A 788 14.15 -28.17 -9.56
CA THR A 788 13.24 -28.36 -8.43
C THR A 788 14.01 -28.29 -7.11
N VAL A 789 13.51 -27.45 -6.21
CA VAL A 789 14.03 -27.27 -4.85
C VAL A 789 13.00 -27.71 -3.82
N GLN A 790 13.49 -28.24 -2.70
CA GLN A 790 12.66 -28.70 -1.60
C GLN A 790 12.99 -27.91 -0.33
N PHE A 791 11.96 -27.55 0.44
CA PHE A 791 12.10 -26.90 1.75
C PHE A 791 10.93 -27.22 2.68
N ASP A 792 11.17 -27.01 3.97
CA ASP A 792 10.22 -27.26 5.05
C ASP A 792 9.68 -25.93 5.60
N VAL A 793 8.37 -25.92 5.95
CA VAL A 793 7.71 -24.84 6.68
C VAL A 793 7.09 -25.44 7.93
N TYR A 794 7.31 -24.82 9.07
CA TYR A 794 6.87 -25.33 10.37
C TYR A 794 5.61 -24.60 10.85
N GLU A 795 4.81 -25.26 11.64
CA GLU A 795 3.59 -24.65 12.20
C GLU A 795 3.97 -23.50 13.12
N ILE A 796 3.30 -22.36 12.95
CA ILE A 796 3.44 -21.21 13.85
C ILE A 796 2.70 -21.56 15.15
N GLY A 797 3.37 -21.39 16.30
CA GLY A 797 2.76 -21.57 17.61
C GLY A 797 1.59 -20.60 17.84
N ASN A 798 1.05 -20.59 19.06
CA ASN A 798 -0.12 -19.76 19.44
C ASN A 798 0.13 -18.23 19.37
N GLY A 799 1.34 -17.81 19.00
CA GLY A 799 1.72 -16.40 18.88
C GLY A 799 1.95 -15.66 20.21
N ASP A 800 2.01 -16.36 21.34
CA ASP A 800 2.27 -15.75 22.66
C ASP A 800 3.72 -15.28 22.78
N ASP A 801 4.66 -16.02 22.17
CA ASP A 801 6.08 -15.79 22.26
C ASP A 801 6.60 -14.76 21.24
N ASP A 802 7.72 -14.12 21.56
CA ASP A 802 8.44 -13.20 20.70
C ASP A 802 9.40 -13.96 19.76
N ASP A 803 8.83 -14.74 18.83
CA ASP A 803 9.60 -15.51 17.85
C ASP A 803 9.76 -14.74 16.54
N ASP A 804 11.01 -14.48 16.17
CA ASP A 804 11.42 -13.81 14.92
C ASP A 804 11.85 -14.81 13.82
N SER A 805 11.62 -16.11 14.00
CA SER A 805 11.98 -17.10 12.99
C SER A 805 11.17 -16.95 11.71
N TRP A 806 11.81 -17.19 10.57
CA TRP A 806 11.16 -17.23 9.25
C TRP A 806 10.61 -18.61 8.90
N THR A 807 10.89 -19.63 9.71
CA THR A 807 10.61 -21.02 9.39
C THR A 807 9.11 -21.35 9.36
N GLY A 808 8.28 -20.55 10.00
CA GLY A 808 6.83 -20.70 10.02
C GLY A 808 6.08 -20.05 8.86
N SER A 809 6.77 -19.24 8.04
CA SER A 809 6.14 -18.55 6.92
C SER A 809 6.39 -19.30 5.62
N VAL A 810 5.34 -19.46 4.79
CA VAL A 810 5.47 -19.99 3.42
C VAL A 810 6.14 -18.90 2.56
N PRO A 811 7.26 -19.18 1.88
CA PRO A 811 8.07 -18.16 1.21
C PRO A 811 7.52 -17.73 -0.15
N PHE A 812 6.35 -18.18 -0.53
CA PHE A 812 5.70 -17.85 -1.81
C PHE A 812 4.20 -17.61 -1.65
N GLN A 813 3.61 -16.97 -2.64
CA GLN A 813 2.17 -16.90 -2.83
C GLN A 813 1.74 -17.76 -4.02
N VAL A 814 0.52 -18.28 -4.01
CA VAL A 814 -0.15 -18.81 -5.20
C VAL A 814 -0.37 -17.65 -6.17
N ALA A 815 -0.08 -17.84 -7.45
CA ALA A 815 0.11 -16.76 -8.41
C ALA A 815 -0.65 -16.96 -9.73
N TYR A 816 -1.92 -17.35 -9.67
CA TYR A 816 -2.85 -17.22 -10.81
C TYR A 816 -3.16 -15.77 -11.11
N ALA A 817 -3.19 -14.92 -10.08
CA ALA A 817 -3.30 -13.48 -10.17
C ALA A 817 -2.15 -12.79 -9.42
N VAL A 818 -1.67 -11.66 -9.96
CA VAL A 818 -0.60 -10.85 -9.35
C VAL A 818 -0.94 -9.36 -9.42
N SER A 819 -0.23 -8.55 -8.63
CA SER A 819 -0.38 -7.10 -8.75
C SER A 819 0.28 -6.58 -10.04
N ILE A 820 -0.27 -5.50 -10.58
CA ILE A 820 0.30 -4.81 -11.74
C ILE A 820 1.78 -4.44 -11.46
N HIS A 821 2.10 -4.01 -10.25
CA HIS A 821 3.48 -3.71 -9.84
C HIS A 821 4.41 -4.93 -9.90
N LYS A 822 3.92 -6.12 -9.54
CA LYS A 822 4.71 -7.36 -9.62
C LYS A 822 4.86 -7.89 -11.05
N ALA A 823 3.93 -7.53 -11.93
CA ALA A 823 4.02 -7.86 -13.35
C ALA A 823 4.98 -6.96 -14.14
N GLN A 824 5.52 -5.91 -13.51
CA GLN A 824 6.49 -5.02 -14.15
C GLN A 824 7.76 -5.79 -14.55
N GLY A 825 8.25 -5.56 -15.77
CA GLY A 825 9.35 -6.32 -16.35
C GLY A 825 8.99 -7.72 -16.88
N LEU A 826 7.76 -8.23 -16.60
CA LEU A 826 7.25 -9.50 -17.09
C LEU A 826 6.31 -9.30 -18.29
N GLU A 827 6.13 -10.36 -19.08
CA GLU A 827 5.29 -10.37 -20.28
C GLU A 827 4.53 -11.69 -20.34
N TYR A 828 3.31 -11.65 -20.88
CA TYR A 828 2.43 -12.83 -20.97
C TYR A 828 1.70 -12.84 -22.32
N ASP A 829 1.37 -14.02 -22.82
CA ASP A 829 0.61 -14.15 -24.09
C ASP A 829 -0.82 -13.63 -23.92
N SER A 830 -1.44 -13.92 -22.79
CA SER A 830 -2.78 -13.43 -22.45
C SER A 830 -2.79 -12.70 -21.12
N VAL A 831 -3.38 -11.52 -21.10
CA VAL A 831 -3.52 -10.69 -19.89
C VAL A 831 -4.98 -10.35 -19.66
N LYS A 832 -5.45 -10.64 -18.48
CA LYS A 832 -6.75 -10.21 -17.96
C LYS A 832 -6.54 -9.18 -16.86
N ILE A 833 -7.18 -8.03 -16.96
CA ILE A 833 -7.08 -6.96 -15.97
C ILE A 833 -8.43 -6.82 -15.28
N VAL A 834 -8.47 -6.85 -13.96
CA VAL A 834 -9.70 -6.67 -13.18
C VAL A 834 -9.67 -5.31 -12.50
N ILE A 835 -10.62 -4.46 -12.86
CA ILE A 835 -10.79 -3.10 -12.33
C ILE A 835 -12.22 -2.97 -11.82
N THR A 836 -12.38 -2.57 -10.56
CA THR A 836 -13.68 -2.34 -9.94
C THR A 836 -13.80 -0.90 -9.47
N ASP A 837 -14.99 -0.44 -9.17
CA ASP A 837 -15.25 0.91 -8.64
C ASP A 837 -14.39 1.22 -7.41
N ALA A 838 -14.12 0.19 -6.60
CA ALA A 838 -13.25 0.30 -5.43
C ALA A 838 -11.78 0.63 -5.77
N ASN A 839 -11.37 0.48 -7.03
CA ASN A 839 -10.01 0.72 -7.51
C ASN A 839 -9.89 1.93 -8.44
N GLY A 840 -11.01 2.53 -8.85
CA GLY A 840 -11.03 3.61 -9.85
C GLY A 840 -10.13 4.79 -9.50
N ASP A 841 -10.12 5.20 -8.24
CA ASP A 841 -9.32 6.33 -7.74
C ASP A 841 -7.80 6.02 -7.65
N ASP A 842 -7.42 4.74 -7.67
CA ASP A 842 -6.04 4.29 -7.52
C ASP A 842 -5.34 4.04 -8.87
N ILE A 843 -6.05 4.20 -10.01
CA ILE A 843 -5.52 3.91 -11.34
C ILE A 843 -4.98 5.18 -11.99
N SER A 844 -3.66 5.34 -11.90
CA SER A 844 -2.96 6.36 -12.67
C SER A 844 -2.73 5.92 -14.12
N HIS A 845 -2.47 6.90 -15.00
CA HIS A 845 -2.07 6.65 -16.37
C HIS A 845 -0.92 5.62 -16.48
N SER A 846 0.11 5.76 -15.65
CA SER A 846 1.28 4.86 -15.66
C SER A 846 0.92 3.44 -15.22
N ILE A 847 0.01 3.27 -14.26
CA ILE A 847 -0.48 1.95 -13.82
C ILE A 847 -1.28 1.28 -14.94
N PHE A 848 -2.23 2.01 -15.54
CA PHE A 848 -3.05 1.49 -16.63
C PHE A 848 -2.22 1.12 -17.86
N TYR A 849 -1.34 2.04 -18.30
CA TYR A 849 -0.41 1.79 -19.40
C TYR A 849 0.51 0.59 -19.14
N THR A 850 1.05 0.49 -17.93
CA THR A 850 1.89 -0.67 -17.56
C THR A 850 1.11 -1.96 -17.64
N ALA A 851 -0.14 -2.01 -17.17
CA ALA A 851 -0.97 -3.20 -17.18
C ALA A 851 -1.27 -3.69 -18.60
N ILE A 852 -1.77 -2.83 -19.48
CA ILE A 852 -2.13 -3.20 -20.87
C ILE A 852 -0.91 -3.63 -21.68
N THR A 853 0.25 -3.06 -21.40
CA THR A 853 1.50 -3.39 -22.12
C THR A 853 2.15 -4.70 -21.67
N ARG A 854 1.56 -5.45 -20.72
CA ARG A 854 2.00 -6.81 -20.36
C ARG A 854 1.55 -7.86 -21.35
N ALA A 855 0.48 -7.61 -22.12
CA ALA A 855 -0.07 -8.52 -23.11
C ALA A 855 0.82 -8.59 -24.36
N ARG A 856 1.03 -9.82 -24.88
CA ARG A 856 1.70 -10.04 -26.17
C ARG A 856 0.70 -10.33 -27.30
N GLU A 857 -0.38 -11.07 -27.01
CA GLU A 857 -1.35 -11.50 -28.01
C GLU A 857 -2.78 -11.10 -27.68
N ARG A 858 -3.20 -11.26 -26.41
CA ARG A 858 -4.57 -11.06 -25.96
C ARG A 858 -4.66 -10.19 -24.72
N LEU A 859 -5.65 -9.33 -24.72
CA LEU A 859 -5.99 -8.45 -23.61
C LEU A 859 -7.49 -8.52 -23.35
N SER A 860 -7.90 -8.61 -22.09
CA SER A 860 -9.27 -8.42 -21.65
C SER A 860 -9.29 -7.57 -20.38
N ILE A 861 -10.10 -6.52 -20.34
CA ILE A 861 -10.23 -5.63 -19.19
C ILE A 861 -11.66 -5.81 -18.67
N PHE A 862 -11.75 -6.30 -17.42
CA PHE A 862 -13.01 -6.57 -16.74
C PHE A 862 -13.36 -5.40 -15.84
N TRP A 863 -14.39 -4.65 -16.22
CA TRP A 863 -14.93 -3.51 -15.48
C TRP A 863 -16.39 -3.24 -15.89
N THR A 864 -17.06 -2.31 -15.20
CA THR A 864 -18.36 -1.80 -15.66
C THR A 864 -18.16 -0.61 -16.59
N PRO A 865 -19.16 -0.26 -17.44
CA PRO A 865 -19.10 0.95 -18.26
C PRO A 865 -18.86 2.23 -17.45
N GLU A 866 -19.43 2.31 -16.24
CA GLU A 866 -19.24 3.44 -15.33
C GLU A 866 -17.81 3.52 -14.83
N THR A 867 -17.21 2.37 -14.43
CA THR A 867 -15.82 2.29 -14.00
C THR A 867 -14.87 2.63 -15.15
N GLU A 868 -15.11 2.08 -16.35
CA GLU A 868 -14.35 2.44 -17.55
C GLU A 868 -14.35 3.95 -17.76
N HIS A 869 -15.53 4.56 -17.78
CA HIS A 869 -15.68 6.01 -17.98
C HIS A 869 -14.95 6.81 -16.90
N ALA A 870 -15.09 6.43 -15.62
CA ALA A 870 -14.43 7.10 -14.51
C ALA A 870 -12.89 6.99 -14.62
N VAL A 871 -12.37 5.81 -14.89
CA VAL A 871 -10.91 5.57 -15.03
C VAL A 871 -10.35 6.35 -16.20
N ILE A 872 -10.93 6.22 -17.41
CA ILE A 872 -10.39 6.87 -18.61
C ILE A 872 -10.39 8.39 -18.46
N ASN A 873 -11.44 8.98 -17.88
CA ASN A 873 -11.50 10.43 -17.64
C ASN A 873 -10.58 10.94 -16.54
N SER A 874 -10.13 10.07 -15.64
CA SER A 874 -9.19 10.42 -14.56
C SER A 874 -7.72 10.34 -14.97
N LEU A 875 -7.42 9.81 -16.16
CA LEU A 875 -6.05 9.65 -16.63
C LEU A 875 -5.40 11.01 -16.92
N GLU A 876 -4.33 11.33 -16.22
CA GLU A 876 -3.60 12.60 -16.39
C GLU A 876 -2.11 12.33 -16.69
N ARG A 877 -1.50 13.22 -17.46
CA ARG A 877 -0.06 13.19 -17.73
C ARG A 877 0.72 13.83 -16.60
N PRO A 878 1.90 13.29 -16.23
CA PRO A 878 2.82 13.98 -15.33
C PRO A 878 3.17 15.38 -15.86
N VAL A 879 3.19 16.39 -14.97
CA VAL A 879 3.42 17.81 -15.32
C VAL A 879 4.90 18.15 -15.44
N ASN A 880 5.71 17.28 -16.07
CA ASN A 880 7.16 17.37 -16.13
C ASN A 880 7.67 18.69 -16.75
N ARG A 881 6.99 19.22 -17.78
CA ARG A 881 7.39 20.47 -18.44
C ARG A 881 7.28 21.71 -17.53
N LYS A 882 6.25 21.76 -16.66
CA LYS A 882 6.07 22.85 -15.68
C LYS A 882 7.20 22.81 -14.65
N ASP A 883 7.41 21.62 -14.08
CA ASP A 883 8.45 21.44 -13.06
C ASP A 883 9.85 21.69 -13.61
N ALA A 884 10.15 21.27 -14.84
CA ALA A 884 11.41 21.55 -15.50
C ALA A 884 11.68 23.05 -15.67
N ARG A 885 10.66 23.81 -16.11
CA ARG A 885 10.79 25.29 -16.25
C ARG A 885 10.99 25.97 -14.90
N LEU A 886 10.27 25.56 -13.87
CA LEU A 886 10.43 26.12 -12.53
C LEU A 886 11.82 25.79 -11.98
N LEU A 887 12.27 24.55 -12.12
CA LEU A 887 13.60 24.12 -11.70
C LEU A 887 14.71 24.92 -12.42
N ALA A 888 14.61 25.08 -13.76
CA ALA A 888 15.54 25.86 -14.54
C ALA A 888 15.63 27.32 -14.07
N ASN A 889 14.48 27.98 -13.95
CA ASN A 889 14.42 29.40 -13.53
C ASN A 889 14.95 29.62 -12.12
N ARG A 890 14.64 28.72 -11.18
CA ARG A 890 15.04 28.85 -9.79
C ARG A 890 16.51 28.57 -9.56
N ARG A 891 17.05 27.55 -10.24
CA ARG A 891 18.39 27.03 -9.99
C ARG A 891 19.41 27.42 -11.08
N GLY A 892 19.00 28.22 -12.05
CA GLY A 892 19.86 28.67 -13.14
C GLY A 892 20.34 27.52 -14.05
N LEU A 893 19.53 26.47 -14.20
CA LEU A 893 19.85 25.35 -15.09
C LEU A 893 19.44 25.68 -16.51
N THR A 894 20.26 25.30 -17.48
CA THR A 894 19.97 25.49 -18.90
C THR A 894 19.01 24.41 -19.38
N LEU A 895 17.87 24.82 -19.93
CA LEU A 895 17.01 23.90 -20.65
C LEU A 895 17.64 23.51 -21.99
N ALA A 896 17.42 22.29 -22.40
CA ALA A 896 17.79 21.88 -23.76
C ALA A 896 16.99 22.72 -24.79
N PRO A 897 17.59 23.06 -25.94
CA PRO A 897 16.97 23.90 -26.97
C PRO A 897 15.64 23.32 -27.51
#